data_95baca2b898fd3d428dca74aef3d348d
#
_entry.id   95baca2b898fd3d428dca74aef3d348d
#
_cell.length_a   1.000
_cell.length_b   1.000
_cell.length_c   1.000
_cell.angle_alpha   90.00
_cell.angle_beta   90.00
_cell.angle_gamma   90.00
#
_symmetry.space_group_name_H-M   'P 1'
#
loop_
_entity.id
_entity.type
_entity.pdbx_description
1 polymer ?
#
loop_
_entity_poly.entity_id
_entity_poly.type
_entity_poly.pdbx_seq_one_letter_code
_entity_poly.pdbx_strand_id
1 'polypeptide(L)'
;MRNHLKHFLLLAVLTICFTATAVAQGTVKGKVVDAENNEPLIGATVSVSGTTLGTVTDIDGNFVLKLTSSKATLVFKYLGYNEITHQVKGSNTIDLGEVKMSPDAIGLGEVSVIASIIKSDRQTPIPISNVKLAKIEEKIGNLEFPELLKSVPSVYVTRESGGYGDSRINMRGFDSSNLGVLINGVPINGMENGKVYWSNWSGLSDVSQFIQVQRGLGASALGISSVGGTMNMVTKSTEAQKGGSAYFGIGNDGFRKYSVSFSTGLMDNGWAITFMGALNTGDGYVKGTNYEGWTYFGNISKVINDHHKLSLTAFGAPQWHNQRSTMHYIEDYKNSPDGGRFNNGYGYINGEAVGSGYGYNYYHKPQVSLNHYWTIDEKSTLTTSLYGSMATGGGRRARGAMSNWLTIDNNTGRPKDGAMMTPDGLFDYERAMAANAASQNGSQVIFTNAVNDHDWYGMLSSYKNHLTENLTLTGGVDLRYYKWYHTEEIDDLLGGEFYLQTSPLAFQTKNQLLKVGDKFNYYSIGEIFWGGVFAQAEYNTDKWSGFLSASLTEEAYRYDDRGGTDSRYSATGADKLDRVSSLQNFLPWSVKGGFNYKFNDNHNVFVNAGYFTRAPFFNSVFASNTAAPEKDVPYEKITTFELGYGFSTEQVNIALNGYYTQWMDKSLRRKIGQEYANLTGLDAVHMGVELEATYRPVKSFELKGMFSLGDWKWKDDIHFTMYDEANNPIGTYDAYLKDVHVGNSAQLTSALSASWEPFKGFKISADYNFFGKNYADFDPQNRVNEADAGIDSWKLPDYGTIDLGMNYRFNITKDIRAIVYSNVYNLTNTEYIADAKDGTNHDWKTALVYYGFGTTWSAGFKVIF
;
A
#
# COMPACT_ATOMS: atom_id res chain seq x y z
N MET A 1 1.35 26.83 20.73
CA MET A 1 1.10 26.56 19.30
C MET A 1 -0.16 25.75 19.03
N ARG A 2 -0.49 24.74 19.83
CA ARG A 2 -1.68 23.85 19.62
C ARG A 2 -3.04 24.59 19.61
N ASN A 3 -3.18 25.71 20.30
CA ASN A 3 -4.41 26.49 20.35
C ASN A 3 -4.59 27.46 19.18
N HIS A 4 -3.52 27.95 18.55
CA HIS A 4 -3.61 28.88 17.41
C HIS A 4 -3.98 28.19 16.12
N LEU A 5 -3.62 26.92 15.94
CA LEU A 5 -3.98 26.12 14.76
C LEU A 5 -5.48 25.80 14.73
N LYS A 6 -6.10 25.57 15.90
CA LYS A 6 -7.57 25.36 16.00
C LYS A 6 -8.37 26.60 15.58
N HIS A 7 -7.88 27.78 15.93
CA HIS A 7 -8.54 29.04 15.54
C HIS A 7 -8.34 29.38 14.06
N PHE A 8 -7.18 28.99 13.47
CA PHE A 8 -6.92 29.20 12.04
C PHE A 8 -7.77 28.28 11.16
N LEU A 9 -7.93 27.01 11.54
CA LEU A 9 -8.83 26.07 10.87
C LEU A 9 -10.31 26.48 10.98
N LEU A 10 -10.74 27.01 12.13
CA LEU A 10 -12.11 27.50 12.32
C LEU A 10 -12.37 28.78 11.50
N LEU A 11 -11.39 29.67 11.38
CA LEU A 11 -11.52 30.90 10.57
C LEU A 11 -11.53 30.56 9.07
N ALA A 12 -10.73 29.60 8.61
CA ALA A 12 -10.72 29.16 7.21
C ALA A 12 -12.07 28.53 6.80
N VAL A 13 -12.70 27.79 7.69
CA VAL A 13 -14.04 27.20 7.47
C VAL A 13 -15.13 28.27 7.46
N LEU A 14 -15.03 29.32 8.27
CA LEU A 14 -16.02 30.41 8.32
C LEU A 14 -15.96 31.38 7.12
N THR A 15 -14.83 31.51 6.44
CA THR A 15 -14.67 32.44 5.30
C THR A 15 -15.25 31.89 3.98
N ILE A 16 -15.61 30.60 3.93
CA ILE A 16 -16.09 29.90 2.72
C ILE A 16 -17.63 30.08 2.50
N CYS A 17 -18.34 30.74 3.39
CA CYS A 17 -19.81 30.85 3.35
C CYS A 17 -20.38 31.98 2.47
N PHE A 18 -19.63 32.57 1.55
CA PHE A 18 -20.24 33.56 0.61
C PHE A 18 -20.69 32.85 -0.68
N THR A 19 -21.99 32.72 -0.82
CA THR A 19 -22.70 32.08 -1.93
C THR A 19 -22.85 33.00 -3.14
N ALA A 20 -22.25 32.60 -4.28
CA ALA A 20 -22.74 33.01 -5.59
C ALA A 20 -23.77 31.98 -6.07
N THR A 21 -25.02 32.35 -6.24
CA THR A 21 -26.07 31.51 -6.83
C THR A 21 -25.88 31.46 -8.35
N ALA A 22 -25.32 30.37 -8.89
CA ALA A 22 -25.36 30.09 -10.31
C ALA A 22 -26.82 29.65 -10.68
N VAL A 23 -27.50 30.39 -11.53
CA VAL A 23 -28.81 30.01 -12.05
C VAL A 23 -28.58 29.07 -13.22
N ALA A 24 -29.02 27.80 -13.09
CA ALA A 24 -28.97 26.83 -14.18
C ALA A 24 -29.77 27.32 -15.38
N GLN A 25 -29.13 27.41 -16.55
CA GLN A 25 -29.80 27.87 -17.81
C GLN A 25 -30.39 26.72 -18.64
N GLY A 26 -30.14 25.45 -18.26
CA GLY A 26 -30.67 24.26 -18.92
C GLY A 26 -30.32 22.97 -18.15
N THR A 27 -30.96 21.89 -18.53
CA THR A 27 -30.69 20.54 -17.98
C THR A 27 -30.48 19.59 -19.13
N VAL A 28 -29.40 18.77 -19.07
CA VAL A 28 -29.21 17.68 -20.02
C VAL A 28 -29.35 16.37 -19.26
N LYS A 29 -30.07 15.43 -19.84
CA LYS A 29 -30.24 14.08 -19.34
C LYS A 29 -30.04 13.05 -20.45
N GLY A 30 -29.77 11.83 -20.10
CA GLY A 30 -29.61 10.72 -21.03
C GLY A 30 -29.14 9.46 -20.29
N LYS A 31 -28.80 8.45 -21.05
CA LYS A 31 -28.31 7.18 -20.55
C LYS A 31 -27.01 6.81 -21.25
N VAL A 32 -25.96 6.48 -20.50
CA VAL A 32 -24.68 6.04 -21.06
C VAL A 32 -24.62 4.53 -21.00
N VAL A 33 -24.36 3.90 -22.13
CA VAL A 33 -24.31 2.44 -22.25
C VAL A 33 -23.06 2.01 -23.02
N ASP A 34 -22.63 0.81 -22.77
CA ASP A 34 -21.60 0.13 -23.57
C ASP A 34 -22.11 -0.10 -24.99
N ALA A 35 -21.34 0.32 -26.00
CA ALA A 35 -21.74 0.19 -27.40
C ALA A 35 -21.81 -1.28 -27.88
N GLU A 36 -21.11 -2.18 -27.22
CA GLU A 36 -21.04 -3.59 -27.63
C GLU A 36 -22.17 -4.43 -27.05
N ASN A 37 -22.54 -4.19 -25.76
CA ASN A 37 -23.49 -5.04 -25.04
C ASN A 37 -24.75 -4.30 -24.56
N ASN A 38 -24.83 -2.97 -24.77
CA ASN A 38 -25.85 -2.05 -24.25
C ASN A 38 -26.03 -2.12 -22.72
N GLU A 39 -25.03 -2.62 -21.98
CA GLU A 39 -25.05 -2.56 -20.54
C GLU A 39 -24.87 -1.12 -20.05
N PRO A 40 -25.57 -0.72 -18.98
CA PRO A 40 -25.40 0.61 -18.41
C PRO A 40 -23.97 0.77 -17.88
N LEU A 41 -23.32 1.88 -18.27
CA LEU A 41 -22.01 2.24 -17.73
C LEU A 41 -22.20 3.03 -16.44
N ILE A 42 -22.12 2.31 -15.32
CA ILE A 42 -22.33 2.85 -13.98
C ILE A 42 -21.11 3.68 -13.56
N GLY A 43 -21.32 4.95 -13.19
CA GLY A 43 -20.21 5.83 -12.78
C GLY A 43 -19.44 6.46 -13.95
N ALA A 44 -19.97 6.41 -15.17
CA ALA A 44 -19.41 7.16 -16.29
C ALA A 44 -19.53 8.65 -16.01
N THR A 45 -18.44 9.39 -16.15
CA THR A 45 -18.41 10.84 -15.95
C THR A 45 -18.99 11.57 -17.16
N VAL A 46 -19.86 12.52 -16.89
CA VAL A 46 -20.42 13.47 -17.88
C VAL A 46 -20.07 14.87 -17.43
N SER A 47 -19.16 15.54 -18.11
CA SER A 47 -18.67 16.87 -17.74
C SER A 47 -18.81 17.89 -18.86
N VAL A 48 -18.82 19.17 -18.50
CA VAL A 48 -18.76 20.28 -19.46
C VAL A 48 -17.31 20.62 -19.74
N SER A 49 -16.90 20.56 -21.00
CA SER A 49 -15.52 20.87 -21.45
C SER A 49 -15.08 22.25 -20.95
N GLY A 50 -13.83 22.34 -20.45
CA GLY A 50 -13.25 23.58 -19.94
C GLY A 50 -13.82 24.06 -18.60
N THR A 51 -14.59 23.22 -17.89
CA THR A 51 -15.17 23.58 -16.59
C THR A 51 -15.01 22.45 -15.58
N THR A 52 -15.29 22.72 -14.31
CA THR A 52 -15.36 21.70 -13.25
C THR A 52 -16.78 21.13 -13.07
N LEU A 53 -17.73 21.53 -13.93
CA LEU A 53 -19.11 21.08 -13.86
C LEU A 53 -19.27 19.70 -14.48
N GLY A 54 -19.81 18.76 -13.73
CA GLY A 54 -20.00 17.39 -14.20
C GLY A 54 -20.93 16.59 -13.29
N THR A 55 -21.35 15.45 -13.78
CA THR A 55 -22.12 14.43 -13.06
C THR A 55 -21.58 13.05 -13.44
N VAL A 56 -22.11 12.00 -12.84
CA VAL A 56 -21.84 10.61 -13.23
C VAL A 56 -23.17 9.88 -13.48
N THR A 57 -23.07 8.81 -14.23
CA THR A 57 -24.23 7.97 -14.52
C THR A 57 -24.62 7.12 -13.31
N ASP A 58 -25.90 6.89 -13.15
CA ASP A 58 -26.49 6.03 -12.14
C ASP A 58 -26.32 4.53 -12.48
N ILE A 59 -26.85 3.69 -11.62
CA ILE A 59 -26.78 2.23 -11.71
C ILE A 59 -27.45 1.67 -12.98
N ASP A 60 -28.36 2.42 -13.59
CA ASP A 60 -29.00 2.12 -14.87
C ASP A 60 -28.34 2.88 -16.05
N GLY A 61 -27.22 3.57 -15.78
CA GLY A 61 -26.48 4.36 -16.74
C GLY A 61 -27.08 5.74 -17.00
N ASN A 62 -28.14 6.17 -16.30
CA ASN A 62 -28.75 7.46 -16.53
C ASN A 62 -27.93 8.58 -15.89
N PHE A 63 -27.97 9.77 -16.50
CA PHE A 63 -27.37 10.98 -15.94
C PHE A 63 -28.32 12.17 -16.09
N VAL A 64 -28.14 13.14 -15.17
CA VAL A 64 -28.76 14.46 -15.24
C VAL A 64 -27.69 15.48 -14.89
N LEU A 65 -27.47 16.46 -15.78
CA LEU A 65 -26.49 17.53 -15.62
C LEU A 65 -27.16 18.89 -15.84
N LYS A 66 -27.06 19.78 -14.85
CA LYS A 66 -27.54 21.16 -14.98
C LYS A 66 -26.44 22.02 -15.58
N LEU A 67 -26.75 22.78 -16.60
CA LEU A 67 -25.83 23.65 -17.31
C LEU A 67 -25.94 25.10 -16.83
N THR A 68 -24.80 25.76 -16.75
CA THR A 68 -24.69 27.22 -16.46
C THR A 68 -24.74 28.07 -17.72
N SER A 69 -24.67 27.45 -18.90
CA SER A 69 -24.71 28.12 -20.22
C SER A 69 -25.70 27.41 -21.14
N SER A 70 -26.31 28.17 -22.07
CA SER A 70 -27.20 27.67 -23.12
C SER A 70 -26.46 26.92 -24.25
N LYS A 71 -25.12 26.94 -24.26
CA LYS A 71 -24.25 26.17 -25.16
C LYS A 71 -23.17 25.50 -24.34
N ALA A 72 -23.00 24.21 -24.49
CA ALA A 72 -21.97 23.46 -23.82
C ALA A 72 -21.47 22.28 -24.69
N THR A 73 -20.21 21.93 -24.57
CA THR A 73 -19.66 20.68 -25.08
C THR A 73 -19.60 19.72 -23.91
N LEU A 74 -20.41 18.68 -23.96
CA LEU A 74 -20.34 17.59 -22.96
C LEU A 74 -19.27 16.61 -23.34
N VAL A 75 -18.55 16.15 -22.35
CA VAL A 75 -17.50 15.13 -22.46
C VAL A 75 -17.93 13.94 -21.62
N PHE A 76 -18.07 12.78 -22.26
CA PHE A 76 -18.40 11.53 -21.61
C PHE A 76 -17.12 10.71 -21.46
N LYS A 77 -16.81 10.34 -20.23
CA LYS A 77 -15.61 9.55 -19.89
C LYS A 77 -15.97 8.38 -19.00
N TYR A 78 -15.47 7.22 -19.34
CA TYR A 78 -15.57 6.05 -18.49
C TYR A 78 -14.31 5.19 -18.60
N LEU A 79 -13.92 4.61 -17.48
CA LEU A 79 -12.70 3.81 -17.41
C LEU A 79 -12.74 2.61 -18.35
N GLY A 80 -11.82 2.57 -19.34
CA GLY A 80 -11.79 1.52 -20.37
C GLY A 80 -12.70 1.78 -21.58
N TYR A 81 -13.10 3.05 -21.81
CA TYR A 81 -13.92 3.43 -22.94
C TYR A 81 -13.37 4.67 -23.64
N ASN A 82 -13.60 4.76 -24.95
CA ASN A 82 -13.23 5.94 -25.71
C ASN A 82 -14.06 7.14 -25.25
N GLU A 83 -13.40 8.29 -25.09
CA GLU A 83 -14.03 9.53 -24.76
C GLU A 83 -14.97 9.97 -25.90
N ILE A 84 -16.17 10.43 -25.55
CA ILE A 84 -17.16 10.95 -26.52
C ILE A 84 -17.46 12.39 -26.16
N THR A 85 -17.60 13.24 -27.19
CA THR A 85 -18.04 14.61 -27.02
C THR A 85 -19.38 14.85 -27.69
N HIS A 86 -20.31 15.57 -27.03
CA HIS A 86 -21.57 15.99 -27.57
C HIS A 86 -21.75 17.52 -27.39
N GLN A 87 -22.03 18.24 -28.48
CA GLN A 87 -22.40 19.64 -28.39
C GLN A 87 -23.90 19.77 -28.13
N VAL A 88 -24.24 20.51 -27.08
CA VAL A 88 -25.62 20.79 -26.70
C VAL A 88 -25.92 22.30 -26.80
N LYS A 89 -27.12 22.64 -27.28
CA LYS A 89 -27.59 24.04 -27.40
C LYS A 89 -29.04 24.10 -26.97
N GLY A 90 -29.37 24.96 -26.03
CA GLY A 90 -30.73 25.17 -25.54
C GLY A 90 -30.77 25.57 -24.08
N SER A 91 -31.89 26.21 -23.69
CA SER A 91 -32.15 26.62 -22.30
C SER A 91 -33.18 25.74 -21.59
N ASN A 92 -33.70 24.72 -22.27
CA ASN A 92 -34.66 23.74 -21.72
C ASN A 92 -34.01 22.41 -21.40
N THR A 93 -34.77 21.44 -20.91
CA THR A 93 -34.30 20.07 -20.73
C THR A 93 -34.03 19.40 -22.07
N ILE A 94 -32.78 18.99 -22.29
CA ILE A 94 -32.33 18.27 -23.48
C ILE A 94 -32.18 16.80 -23.08
N ASP A 95 -32.83 15.91 -23.78
CA ASP A 95 -32.66 14.44 -23.62
C ASP A 95 -31.79 13.92 -24.77
N LEU A 96 -30.61 13.39 -24.43
CA LEU A 96 -29.68 12.81 -25.42
C LEU A 96 -30.02 11.34 -25.77
N GLY A 97 -30.99 10.73 -25.08
CA GLY A 97 -31.29 9.32 -25.26
C GLY A 97 -30.10 8.43 -24.77
N GLU A 98 -29.79 7.38 -25.53
CA GLU A 98 -28.65 6.52 -25.24
C GLU A 98 -27.37 7.04 -25.88
N VAL A 99 -26.38 7.34 -25.04
CA VAL A 99 -25.01 7.66 -25.45
C VAL A 99 -24.21 6.37 -25.37
N LYS A 100 -23.80 5.85 -26.53
CA LYS A 100 -23.06 4.58 -26.65
C LYS A 100 -21.56 4.84 -26.62
N MET A 101 -20.89 4.42 -25.56
CA MET A 101 -19.44 4.47 -25.45
C MET A 101 -18.86 3.13 -25.92
N SER A 102 -17.93 3.19 -26.85
CA SER A 102 -17.20 1.98 -27.29
C SER A 102 -16.12 1.65 -26.28
N PRO A 103 -16.01 0.36 -25.84
CA PRO A 103 -14.89 -0.04 -25.05
C PRO A 103 -13.60 0.33 -25.76
N ASP A 104 -12.73 0.99 -25.05
CA ASP A 104 -11.34 1.09 -25.48
C ASP A 104 -10.65 -0.16 -24.94
N ALA A 105 -10.27 -1.05 -25.84
CA ALA A 105 -9.62 -2.31 -25.45
C ALA A 105 -8.34 -2.10 -24.62
N ILE A 106 -7.82 -0.87 -24.61
CA ILE A 106 -6.61 -0.44 -23.90
C ILE A 106 -6.83 0.88 -23.13
N GLY A 107 -7.95 1.60 -23.34
CA GLY A 107 -8.17 2.96 -22.86
C GLY A 107 -8.74 3.06 -21.45
N LEU A 108 -8.21 3.99 -20.67
CA LEU A 108 -8.74 4.43 -19.39
C LEU A 108 -9.16 5.89 -19.52
N GLY A 109 -10.46 6.15 -19.45
CA GLY A 109 -10.99 7.50 -19.35
C GLY A 109 -10.38 8.25 -18.15
N GLU A 110 -10.08 9.52 -18.35
CA GLU A 110 -9.42 10.37 -17.39
C GLU A 110 -10.28 10.59 -16.14
N VAL A 111 -9.90 10.02 -15.01
CA VAL A 111 -10.27 10.58 -13.71
C VAL A 111 -9.16 11.57 -13.36
N SER A 112 -9.49 12.84 -13.30
CA SER A 112 -8.54 13.90 -12.96
C SER A 112 -8.14 13.76 -11.49
N VAL A 113 -7.07 13.04 -11.24
CA VAL A 113 -6.41 12.95 -9.95
C VAL A 113 -5.04 13.61 -10.06
N ILE A 114 -4.63 14.28 -9.00
CA ILE A 114 -3.36 14.98 -8.92
C ILE A 114 -2.22 14.07 -9.35
N ALA A 115 -1.57 14.45 -10.43
CA ALA A 115 -0.22 14.07 -10.85
C ALA A 115 0.08 12.60 -11.23
N SER A 116 -0.83 11.62 -11.21
CA SER A 116 -0.39 10.22 -11.39
C SER A 116 -1.29 9.28 -12.18
N ILE A 117 -2.42 9.71 -12.70
CA ILE A 117 -3.21 8.85 -13.59
C ILE A 117 -2.76 9.07 -15.03
N ILE A 118 -2.11 8.07 -15.54
CA ILE A 118 -1.67 8.01 -16.91
C ILE A 118 -2.83 7.43 -17.71
N LYS A 119 -3.21 8.11 -18.80
CA LYS A 119 -4.08 7.50 -19.81
C LYS A 119 -3.42 6.21 -20.25
N SER A 120 -4.02 5.06 -20.02
CA SER A 120 -3.59 3.80 -20.62
C SER A 120 -4.17 3.70 -22.03
N ASP A 121 -4.08 4.79 -22.75
CA ASP A 121 -4.28 4.74 -24.16
C ASP A 121 -3.02 4.14 -24.79
N ARG A 122 -3.12 3.53 -25.95
CA ARG A 122 -1.96 3.16 -26.83
C ARG A 122 -0.98 4.31 -27.04
N GLN A 123 -1.25 5.45 -26.42
CA GLN A 123 -0.43 6.65 -26.44
C GLN A 123 0.66 6.66 -25.38
N THR A 124 0.56 5.83 -24.34
CA THR A 124 1.54 5.86 -23.24
C THR A 124 2.41 4.62 -23.24
N PRO A 125 3.74 4.77 -23.32
CA PRO A 125 4.68 3.65 -23.45
C PRO A 125 4.97 2.97 -22.11
N ILE A 126 3.93 2.47 -21.36
CA ILE A 126 4.13 1.91 -20.02
C ILE A 126 3.22 0.70 -19.81
N PRO A 127 3.75 -0.39 -19.17
CA PRO A 127 2.93 -1.54 -18.79
C PRO A 127 2.04 -1.18 -17.58
N ILE A 128 0.74 -1.03 -17.84
CA ILE A 128 -0.26 -0.68 -16.83
C ILE A 128 -1.29 -1.81 -16.69
N SER A 129 -1.62 -2.16 -15.46
CA SER A 129 -2.74 -3.04 -15.14
C SER A 129 -3.73 -2.31 -14.23
N ASN A 130 -5.02 -2.45 -14.51
CA ASN A 130 -6.07 -1.78 -13.76
C ASN A 130 -7.06 -2.78 -13.18
N VAL A 131 -7.40 -2.60 -11.89
CA VAL A 131 -8.43 -3.38 -11.20
C VAL A 131 -9.61 -2.46 -10.91
N LYS A 132 -10.73 -2.71 -11.60
CA LYS A 132 -11.96 -1.91 -11.48
C LYS A 132 -12.75 -2.26 -10.21
N LEU A 133 -13.58 -1.32 -9.72
CA LEU A 133 -14.43 -1.48 -8.55
C LEU A 133 -15.24 -2.79 -8.56
N ALA A 134 -15.90 -3.12 -9.68
CA ALA A 134 -16.68 -4.35 -9.77
C ALA A 134 -15.84 -5.60 -9.47
N LYS A 135 -14.60 -5.66 -9.99
CA LYS A 135 -13.68 -6.77 -9.74
C LYS A 135 -13.16 -6.78 -8.30
N ILE A 136 -12.96 -5.59 -7.69
CA ILE A 136 -12.61 -5.46 -6.27
C ILE A 136 -13.73 -6.06 -5.42
N GLU A 137 -14.97 -5.62 -5.62
CA GLU A 137 -16.14 -6.10 -4.86
C GLU A 137 -16.41 -7.58 -5.04
N GLU A 138 -16.23 -8.11 -6.25
CA GLU A 138 -16.43 -9.55 -6.57
C GLU A 138 -15.43 -10.46 -5.87
N LYS A 139 -14.17 -10.00 -5.73
CA LYS A 139 -13.05 -10.86 -5.32
C LYS A 139 -12.56 -10.63 -3.89
N ILE A 140 -12.91 -9.50 -3.25
CA ILE A 140 -12.28 -9.15 -1.97
C ILE A 140 -12.64 -10.12 -0.84
N GLY A 141 -13.92 -10.50 -0.68
CA GLY A 141 -14.37 -11.41 0.36
C GLY A 141 -13.67 -11.18 1.71
N ASN A 142 -12.92 -12.19 2.15
CA ASN A 142 -12.02 -12.15 3.31
C ASN A 142 -10.53 -12.03 2.92
N LEU A 143 -10.23 -11.64 1.66
CA LEU A 143 -8.88 -11.29 1.24
C LEU A 143 -8.47 -9.92 1.76
N GLU A 144 -7.16 -9.71 1.88
CA GLU A 144 -6.58 -8.40 2.09
C GLU A 144 -6.41 -7.66 0.77
N PHE A 145 -6.34 -6.33 0.85
CA PHE A 145 -6.27 -5.47 -0.35
C PHE A 145 -5.13 -5.86 -1.33
N PRO A 146 -3.87 -6.14 -0.91
CA PRO A 146 -2.82 -6.55 -1.84
C PRO A 146 -3.09 -7.84 -2.60
N GLU A 147 -3.86 -8.76 -2.02
CA GLU A 147 -4.15 -10.06 -2.63
C GLU A 147 -5.01 -9.97 -3.91
N LEU A 148 -5.71 -8.85 -4.10
CA LEU A 148 -6.42 -8.55 -5.35
C LEU A 148 -5.49 -8.46 -6.56
N LEU A 149 -4.18 -8.29 -6.31
CA LEU A 149 -3.16 -8.09 -7.34
C LEU A 149 -2.40 -9.37 -7.71
N LYS A 150 -2.74 -10.54 -7.14
CA LYS A 150 -2.10 -11.84 -7.43
C LYS A 150 -2.04 -12.18 -8.92
N SER A 151 -3.02 -11.73 -9.71
CA SER A 151 -3.10 -11.98 -11.16
C SER A 151 -2.49 -10.86 -12.02
N VAL A 152 -1.71 -9.98 -11.43
CA VAL A 152 -0.90 -8.97 -12.15
C VAL A 152 0.48 -9.55 -12.44
N PRO A 153 1.02 -9.45 -13.66
CA PRO A 153 2.34 -9.99 -13.97
C PRO A 153 3.44 -9.46 -13.06
N SER A 154 4.39 -10.32 -12.68
CA SER A 154 5.52 -10.01 -11.79
C SER A 154 5.14 -9.50 -10.40
N VAL A 155 3.89 -9.67 -9.98
CA VAL A 155 3.44 -9.35 -8.64
C VAL A 155 3.35 -10.62 -7.80
N TYR A 156 3.99 -10.61 -6.64
CA TYR A 156 3.94 -11.67 -5.64
C TYR A 156 3.40 -11.09 -4.34
N VAL A 157 2.36 -11.72 -3.79
CA VAL A 157 1.68 -11.29 -2.57
C VAL A 157 1.60 -12.44 -1.59
N THR A 158 1.97 -12.17 -0.34
CA THR A 158 1.83 -13.11 0.79
C THR A 158 1.17 -12.41 1.98
N ARG A 159 0.68 -13.20 2.93
CA ARG A 159 0.20 -12.69 4.23
C ARG A 159 1.25 -12.77 5.33
N GLU A 160 2.51 -12.95 4.98
CA GLU A 160 3.64 -13.07 5.92
C GLU A 160 3.29 -13.88 7.18
N SER A 161 3.18 -13.23 8.33
CA SER A 161 2.89 -13.84 9.63
C SER A 161 1.48 -14.49 9.70
N GLY A 162 0.56 -14.07 8.83
CA GLY A 162 -0.85 -14.46 8.83
C GLY A 162 -1.72 -13.64 9.78
N GLY A 163 -1.18 -12.55 10.36
CA GLY A 163 -1.95 -11.56 11.10
C GLY A 163 -2.77 -10.64 10.18
N TYR A 164 -3.70 -9.91 10.76
CA TYR A 164 -4.55 -8.97 10.02
C TYR A 164 -3.74 -7.78 9.49
N GLY A 165 -3.78 -7.57 8.16
CA GLY A 165 -3.06 -6.49 7.51
C GLY A 165 -1.55 -6.70 7.40
N ASP A 166 -1.06 -7.92 7.60
CA ASP A 166 0.36 -8.27 7.48
C ASP A 166 0.76 -8.62 6.05
N SER A 167 -0.09 -8.37 5.06
CA SER A 167 0.24 -8.64 3.65
C SER A 167 1.50 -7.91 3.21
N ARG A 168 2.32 -8.63 2.45
CA ARG A 168 3.45 -8.09 1.71
C ARG A 168 3.18 -8.17 0.21
N ILE A 169 3.58 -7.15 -0.52
CA ILE A 169 3.55 -7.12 -1.97
C ILE A 169 4.95 -6.85 -2.51
N ASN A 170 5.36 -7.66 -3.46
CA ASN A 170 6.56 -7.48 -4.25
C ASN A 170 6.20 -7.35 -5.73
N MET A 171 6.88 -6.47 -6.45
CA MET A 171 6.72 -6.27 -7.88
C MET A 171 8.08 -6.32 -8.55
N ARG A 172 8.27 -7.26 -9.50
CA ARG A 172 9.58 -7.51 -10.15
C ARG A 172 10.73 -7.74 -9.15
N GLY A 173 10.43 -8.37 -8.01
CA GLY A 173 11.39 -8.61 -6.92
C GLY A 173 11.61 -7.43 -5.98
N PHE A 174 11.00 -6.29 -6.23
CA PHE A 174 11.07 -5.11 -5.35
C PHE A 174 9.93 -5.14 -4.33
N ASP A 175 10.26 -5.01 -3.06
CA ASP A 175 9.28 -4.92 -1.97
C ASP A 175 8.55 -3.56 -1.91
N SER A 176 7.57 -3.42 -1.04
CA SER A 176 6.75 -2.21 -0.92
C SER A 176 7.54 -0.93 -0.60
N SER A 177 8.74 -1.02 0.00
CA SER A 177 9.60 0.14 0.25
C SER A 177 10.22 0.73 -1.03
N ASN A 178 10.18 -0.04 -2.10
CA ASN A 178 10.72 0.28 -3.41
C ASN A 178 9.62 0.50 -4.46
N LEU A 179 8.35 0.53 -4.03
CA LEU A 179 7.18 0.85 -4.83
C LEU A 179 6.60 2.20 -4.40
N GLY A 180 6.19 3.02 -5.35
CA GLY A 180 5.42 4.22 -5.04
C GLY A 180 3.96 3.84 -4.79
N VAL A 181 3.48 3.94 -3.56
CA VAL A 181 2.09 3.62 -3.21
C VAL A 181 1.35 4.91 -2.88
N LEU A 182 0.23 5.15 -3.59
CA LEU A 182 -0.49 6.41 -3.53
C LEU A 182 -1.98 6.19 -3.28
N ILE A 183 -2.60 7.13 -2.57
CA ILE A 183 -4.07 7.28 -2.49
C ILE A 183 -4.41 8.64 -3.08
N ASN A 184 -5.21 8.64 -4.15
CA ASN A 184 -5.57 9.86 -4.90
C ASN A 184 -4.34 10.69 -5.29
N GLY A 185 -3.22 10.05 -5.65
CA GLY A 185 -1.97 10.72 -6.00
C GLY A 185 -1.10 11.17 -4.82
N VAL A 186 -1.58 11.06 -3.59
CA VAL A 186 -0.78 11.37 -2.38
C VAL A 186 0.00 10.13 -1.94
N PRO A 187 1.33 10.19 -1.82
CA PRO A 187 2.13 9.07 -1.35
C PRO A 187 1.82 8.69 0.09
N ILE A 188 1.81 7.36 0.37
CA ILE A 188 1.54 6.82 1.70
C ILE A 188 2.69 5.99 2.29
N ASN A 189 3.75 5.81 1.53
CA ASN A 189 4.96 5.13 2.00
C ASN A 189 5.54 5.86 3.22
N GLY A 190 5.99 5.10 4.22
CA GLY A 190 6.63 5.66 5.40
C GLY A 190 7.89 6.46 5.05
N MET A 191 8.01 7.68 5.58
CA MET A 191 9.12 8.57 5.27
C MET A 191 10.48 8.09 5.84
N GLU A 192 10.45 7.22 6.86
CA GLU A 192 11.65 6.71 7.53
C GLU A 192 12.32 5.55 6.79
N ASN A 193 11.50 4.67 6.18
CA ASN A 193 11.94 3.36 5.66
C ASN A 193 11.25 2.94 4.35
N GLY A 194 10.40 3.79 3.79
CA GLY A 194 9.67 3.52 2.55
C GLY A 194 8.56 2.48 2.64
N LYS A 195 8.40 1.76 3.76
CA LYS A 195 7.47 0.66 3.89
C LYS A 195 6.00 1.10 3.91
N VAL A 196 5.12 0.24 3.41
CA VAL A 196 3.67 0.37 3.56
C VAL A 196 3.19 -0.74 4.48
N TYR A 197 2.57 -0.37 5.60
CA TYR A 197 1.95 -1.28 6.56
C TYR A 197 0.46 -1.36 6.23
N TRP A 198 0.03 -2.46 5.61
CA TRP A 198 -1.32 -2.58 5.04
C TRP A 198 -2.42 -2.60 6.09
N SER A 199 -2.11 -2.99 7.34
CA SER A 199 -3.03 -2.88 8.48
C SER A 199 -3.55 -1.44 8.69
N ASN A 200 -2.74 -0.42 8.40
CA ASN A 200 -3.15 0.99 8.48
C ASN A 200 -4.12 1.41 7.37
N TRP A 201 -4.30 0.56 6.34
CA TRP A 201 -5.04 0.83 5.12
C TRP A 201 -6.06 -0.26 4.81
N SER A 202 -6.44 -1.06 5.79
CA SER A 202 -7.26 -2.27 5.62
C SER A 202 -8.63 -2.03 4.98
N GLY A 203 -9.18 -0.83 5.06
CA GLY A 203 -10.44 -0.45 4.45
C GLY A 203 -10.35 0.14 3.03
N LEU A 204 -9.16 0.16 2.41
CA LEU A 204 -9.00 0.75 1.07
C LEU A 204 -9.87 0.10 0.01
N SER A 205 -10.10 -1.22 0.07
CA SER A 205 -10.98 -1.93 -0.85
C SER A 205 -12.42 -1.41 -0.86
N ASP A 206 -12.90 -0.93 0.28
CA ASP A 206 -14.28 -0.47 0.42
C ASP A 206 -14.51 0.93 -0.16
N VAL A 207 -13.45 1.74 -0.16
CA VAL A 207 -13.50 3.13 -0.62
C VAL A 207 -12.92 3.32 -2.02
N SER A 208 -12.17 2.34 -2.54
CA SER A 208 -11.54 2.43 -3.86
C SER A 208 -12.56 2.34 -4.98
N GLN A 209 -12.40 3.16 -6.00
CA GLN A 209 -13.11 3.10 -7.26
C GLN A 209 -12.35 2.24 -8.28
N PHE A 210 -11.03 2.37 -8.30
CA PHE A 210 -10.12 1.51 -9.05
C PHE A 210 -8.71 1.56 -8.46
N ILE A 211 -7.90 0.56 -8.84
CA ILE A 211 -6.47 0.49 -8.53
C ILE A 211 -5.72 0.49 -9.84
N GLN A 212 -4.77 1.41 -10.00
CA GLN A 212 -3.84 1.45 -11.12
C GLN A 212 -2.48 0.95 -10.67
N VAL A 213 -1.97 -0.08 -11.36
CA VAL A 213 -0.64 -0.64 -11.13
C VAL A 213 0.21 -0.38 -12.36
N GLN A 214 1.26 0.41 -12.21
CA GLN A 214 2.27 0.68 -13.23
C GLN A 214 3.53 -0.09 -12.85
N ARG A 215 3.96 -0.99 -13.71
CA ARG A 215 5.18 -1.78 -13.48
C ARG A 215 6.39 -1.03 -14.04
N GLY A 216 7.51 -1.08 -13.30
CA GLY A 216 8.78 -0.49 -13.71
C GLY A 216 8.81 1.03 -13.64
N LEU A 217 9.39 1.67 -14.64
CA LEU A 217 9.72 3.09 -14.65
C LEU A 217 8.58 4.05 -14.38
N GLY A 218 7.35 3.66 -14.59
CA GLY A 218 6.18 4.52 -14.46
C GLY A 218 6.39 5.92 -15.09
N ALA A 219 5.44 6.41 -15.88
CA ALA A 219 5.46 7.80 -16.36
C ALA A 219 4.88 8.78 -15.32
N SER A 220 4.96 8.44 -14.02
CA SER A 220 4.57 9.41 -12.99
C SER A 220 5.48 10.62 -13.09
N ALA A 221 4.89 11.79 -13.31
CA ALA A 221 5.58 13.05 -13.26
C ALA A 221 6.10 13.39 -11.86
N LEU A 222 5.57 12.74 -10.83
CA LEU A 222 6.01 12.93 -9.44
C LEU A 222 7.45 12.49 -9.24
N GLY A 223 8.20 13.26 -8.46
CA GLY A 223 9.56 12.95 -8.01
C GLY A 223 9.65 11.75 -7.05
N ILE A 224 8.71 10.79 -7.12
CA ILE A 224 8.76 9.60 -6.28
C ILE A 224 9.81 8.65 -6.83
N SER A 225 10.81 8.35 -6.02
CA SER A 225 11.89 7.43 -6.35
C SER A 225 11.44 5.97 -6.24
N SER A 226 10.53 5.55 -7.13
CA SER A 226 10.02 4.18 -7.20
C SER A 226 10.86 3.36 -8.16
N VAL A 227 11.41 2.25 -7.70
CA VAL A 227 12.26 1.33 -8.49
C VAL A 227 11.42 0.28 -9.21
N GLY A 228 10.53 -0.38 -8.49
CA GLY A 228 9.73 -1.50 -9.00
C GLY A 228 8.46 -1.10 -9.73
N GLY A 229 7.95 0.11 -9.49
CA GLY A 229 6.71 0.61 -10.08
C GLY A 229 5.86 1.42 -9.13
N THR A 230 4.69 1.85 -9.59
CA THR A 230 3.76 2.63 -8.77
C THR A 230 2.38 1.96 -8.71
N MET A 231 1.74 2.13 -7.57
CA MET A 231 0.37 1.69 -7.32
C MET A 231 -0.44 2.88 -6.83
N ASN A 232 -1.49 3.25 -7.55
CA ASN A 232 -2.37 4.34 -7.17
C ASN A 232 -3.79 3.85 -6.94
N MET A 233 -4.29 4.05 -5.73
CA MET A 233 -5.67 3.77 -5.35
C MET A 233 -6.49 5.05 -5.48
N VAL A 234 -7.50 5.01 -6.34
CA VAL A 234 -8.42 6.13 -6.51
C VAL A 234 -9.68 5.84 -5.74
N THR A 235 -10.00 6.72 -4.79
CA THR A 235 -11.19 6.57 -3.93
C THR A 235 -12.44 7.15 -4.58
N LYS A 236 -13.59 6.71 -4.10
CA LYS A 236 -14.90 7.29 -4.45
C LYS A 236 -14.88 8.79 -4.13
N SER A 237 -15.15 9.64 -5.10
CA SER A 237 -15.03 11.10 -4.99
C SER A 237 -16.38 11.80 -5.06
N THR A 238 -16.33 13.13 -5.25
CA THR A 238 -17.43 14.07 -5.46
C THR A 238 -18.46 13.61 -6.49
N GLU A 239 -18.05 12.73 -7.39
CA GLU A 239 -18.87 12.22 -8.49
C GLU A 239 -19.67 10.98 -8.11
N ALA A 240 -19.62 10.57 -6.81
CA ALA A 240 -20.43 9.49 -6.30
C ALA A 240 -21.91 9.81 -6.50
N GLN A 241 -22.69 8.82 -6.93
CA GLN A 241 -24.11 8.98 -7.17
C GLN A 241 -24.89 9.17 -5.87
N LYS A 242 -26.06 9.81 -5.98
CA LYS A 242 -27.03 9.83 -4.89
C LYS A 242 -27.50 8.39 -4.60
N GLY A 243 -27.40 7.97 -3.36
CA GLY A 243 -27.80 6.64 -2.93
C GLY A 243 -26.97 6.14 -1.77
N GLY A 244 -27.12 4.87 -1.45
CA GLY A 244 -26.38 4.22 -0.40
C GLY A 244 -26.23 2.73 -0.61
N SER A 245 -25.43 2.10 0.24
CA SER A 245 -25.33 0.64 0.30
C SER A 245 -25.11 0.15 1.72
N ALA A 246 -25.60 -1.04 2.01
CA ALA A 246 -25.29 -1.78 3.22
C ALA A 246 -24.75 -3.16 2.82
N TYR A 247 -23.67 -3.60 3.45
CA TYR A 247 -23.04 -4.89 3.22
C TYR A 247 -22.87 -5.65 4.51
N PHE A 248 -23.13 -6.95 4.45
CA PHE A 248 -22.84 -7.92 5.49
C PHE A 248 -22.10 -9.11 4.88
N GLY A 249 -20.97 -9.50 5.49
CA GLY A 249 -20.16 -10.64 5.07
C GLY A 249 -19.76 -11.53 6.23
N ILE A 250 -19.65 -12.83 5.95
CA ILE A 250 -19.16 -13.86 6.87
C ILE A 250 -18.14 -14.75 6.15
N GLY A 251 -17.33 -15.46 6.93
CA GLY A 251 -16.37 -16.44 6.41
C GLY A 251 -15.86 -17.38 7.49
N ASN A 252 -14.87 -18.19 7.14
CA ASN A 252 -14.20 -19.05 8.10
C ASN A 252 -13.44 -18.23 9.15
N ASP A 253 -13.01 -18.89 10.24
CA ASP A 253 -12.21 -18.32 11.34
C ASP A 253 -12.86 -17.07 11.95
N GLY A 254 -14.17 -17.10 12.16
CA GLY A 254 -14.90 -16.02 12.80
C GLY A 254 -15.00 -14.72 11.99
N PHE A 255 -14.60 -14.73 10.69
CA PHE A 255 -14.66 -13.52 9.85
C PHE A 255 -16.05 -12.94 9.76
N ARG A 256 -16.19 -11.66 10.09
CA ARG A 256 -17.43 -10.87 9.93
C ARG A 256 -17.07 -9.48 9.44
N LYS A 257 -17.81 -9.02 8.43
CA LYS A 257 -17.66 -7.67 7.88
C LYS A 257 -19.02 -6.99 7.76
N TYR A 258 -19.07 -5.75 8.24
CA TYR A 258 -20.22 -4.86 8.11
C TYR A 258 -19.76 -3.58 7.44
N SER A 259 -20.49 -3.07 6.46
CA SER A 259 -20.23 -1.74 5.96
C SER A 259 -21.51 -1.03 5.53
N VAL A 260 -21.49 0.30 5.66
CA VAL A 260 -22.56 1.18 5.19
C VAL A 260 -21.92 2.35 4.45
N SER A 261 -22.53 2.74 3.34
CA SER A 261 -22.13 3.94 2.61
C SER A 261 -23.34 4.77 2.20
N PHE A 262 -23.14 6.05 2.09
CA PHE A 262 -24.17 7.01 1.67
C PHE A 262 -23.54 8.13 0.86
N SER A 263 -24.22 8.60 -0.19
CA SER A 263 -23.84 9.77 -0.97
C SER A 263 -25.06 10.62 -1.33
N THR A 264 -24.91 11.92 -1.23
CA THR A 264 -25.95 12.86 -1.69
C THR A 264 -25.96 13.01 -3.21
N GLY A 265 -24.89 12.59 -3.89
CA GLY A 265 -24.59 13.05 -5.23
C GLY A 265 -24.30 14.55 -5.25
N LEU A 266 -24.10 15.11 -6.44
CA LEU A 266 -23.97 16.56 -6.59
C LEU A 266 -25.34 17.22 -6.47
N MET A 267 -25.49 18.02 -5.42
CA MET A 267 -26.72 18.76 -5.15
C MET A 267 -26.76 20.05 -5.98
N ASP A 268 -27.97 20.62 -6.18
CA ASP A 268 -28.20 21.82 -6.96
C ASP A 268 -27.39 23.04 -6.50
N ASN A 269 -27.08 23.11 -5.23
CA ASN A 269 -26.24 24.16 -4.64
C ASN A 269 -24.74 23.90 -4.79
N GLY A 270 -24.32 22.90 -5.58
CA GLY A 270 -22.92 22.54 -5.86
C GLY A 270 -22.20 21.79 -4.76
N TRP A 271 -22.88 21.34 -3.71
CA TRP A 271 -22.28 20.45 -2.69
C TRP A 271 -22.47 18.98 -3.05
N ALA A 272 -21.50 18.17 -2.66
CA ALA A 272 -21.60 16.71 -2.65
C ALA A 272 -20.97 16.17 -1.37
N ILE A 273 -21.63 15.20 -0.74
CA ILE A 273 -21.19 14.57 0.52
C ILE A 273 -21.25 13.07 0.34
N THR A 274 -20.15 12.40 0.62
CA THR A 274 -20.09 10.93 0.67
C THR A 274 -19.53 10.51 2.01
N PHE A 275 -20.13 9.51 2.62
CA PHE A 275 -19.70 8.91 3.87
C PHE A 275 -19.70 7.39 3.74
N MET A 276 -18.73 6.71 4.37
CA MET A 276 -18.70 5.26 4.52
C MET A 276 -18.09 4.88 5.87
N GLY A 277 -18.65 3.84 6.49
CA GLY A 277 -18.11 3.19 7.68
C GLY A 277 -18.12 1.67 7.52
N ALA A 278 -17.10 1.00 8.05
CA ALA A 278 -17.03 -0.46 8.08
C ALA A 278 -16.41 -0.97 9.38
N LEU A 279 -16.77 -2.20 9.75
CA LEU A 279 -16.18 -3.00 10.82
C LEU A 279 -15.82 -4.36 10.26
N ASN A 280 -14.62 -4.83 10.56
CA ASN A 280 -14.11 -6.14 10.17
C ASN A 280 -13.52 -6.83 11.40
N THR A 281 -14.00 -8.03 11.73
CA THR A 281 -13.54 -8.81 12.90
C THR A 281 -13.29 -10.27 12.52
N GLY A 282 -12.44 -10.96 13.26
CA GLY A 282 -12.18 -12.38 13.08
C GLY A 282 -11.25 -12.95 14.13
N ASP A 283 -11.25 -14.30 14.24
CA ASP A 283 -10.34 -15.04 15.11
C ASP A 283 -8.95 -15.22 14.46
N GLY A 284 -8.87 -14.98 13.13
CA GLY A 284 -7.67 -15.18 12.32
C GLY A 284 -7.45 -16.63 11.90
N TYR A 285 -6.86 -16.81 10.70
CA TYR A 285 -6.55 -18.16 10.18
C TYR A 285 -5.44 -18.84 11.01
N VAL A 286 -4.39 -18.12 11.35
CA VAL A 286 -3.32 -18.60 12.24
C VAL A 286 -3.84 -18.55 13.68
N LYS A 287 -3.49 -19.56 14.50
CA LYS A 287 -3.95 -19.62 15.89
C LYS A 287 -3.51 -18.40 16.71
N GLY A 288 -4.45 -17.85 17.49
CA GLY A 288 -4.19 -16.70 18.36
C GLY A 288 -3.98 -15.37 17.65
N THR A 289 -4.43 -15.21 16.38
CA THR A 289 -4.29 -13.97 15.60
C THR A 289 -5.62 -13.21 15.41
N ASN A 290 -6.43 -13.17 16.46
CA ASN A 290 -7.68 -12.43 16.50
C ASN A 290 -7.46 -10.92 16.27
N TYR A 291 -8.48 -10.28 15.65
CA TYR A 291 -8.38 -8.88 15.24
C TYR A 291 -9.71 -8.16 15.21
N GLU A 292 -9.63 -6.84 15.29
CA GLU A 292 -10.72 -5.92 15.00
C GLU A 292 -10.17 -4.71 14.25
N GLY A 293 -10.80 -4.39 13.13
CA GLY A 293 -10.47 -3.23 12.30
C GLY A 293 -11.72 -2.44 11.92
N TRP A 294 -11.65 -1.13 12.12
CA TRP A 294 -12.66 -0.18 11.68
C TRP A 294 -12.19 0.55 10.44
N THR A 295 -13.12 1.04 9.66
CA THR A 295 -12.83 1.94 8.54
C THR A 295 -13.82 3.08 8.55
N TYR A 296 -13.34 4.29 8.32
CA TYR A 296 -14.19 5.43 8.03
C TYR A 296 -13.65 6.20 6.82
N PHE A 297 -14.56 6.71 6.04
CA PHE A 297 -14.28 7.57 4.89
C PHE A 297 -15.33 8.67 4.84
N GLY A 298 -14.87 9.88 4.58
CA GLY A 298 -15.73 11.03 4.36
C GLY A 298 -15.17 11.89 3.22
N ASN A 299 -16.03 12.31 2.33
CA ASN A 299 -15.71 13.32 1.32
C ASN A 299 -16.78 14.40 1.31
N ILE A 300 -16.37 15.64 1.42
CA ILE A 300 -17.23 16.82 1.28
C ILE A 300 -16.63 17.68 0.18
N SER A 301 -17.40 17.90 -0.85
CA SER A 301 -16.94 18.67 -2.02
C SER A 301 -17.88 19.80 -2.35
N LYS A 302 -17.33 20.87 -2.92
CA LYS A 302 -18.04 22.06 -3.37
C LYS A 302 -17.56 22.47 -4.75
N VAL A 303 -18.43 22.44 -5.72
CA VAL A 303 -18.27 23.19 -6.98
C VAL A 303 -18.59 24.63 -6.66
N ILE A 304 -17.59 25.51 -6.68
CA ILE A 304 -17.74 26.94 -6.37
C ILE A 304 -18.29 27.65 -7.59
N ASN A 305 -17.71 27.39 -8.75
CA ASN A 305 -18.12 27.87 -10.07
C ASN A 305 -17.50 26.95 -11.15
N ASP A 306 -17.63 27.30 -12.41
CA ASP A 306 -17.16 26.53 -13.56
C ASP A 306 -15.61 26.32 -13.57
N HIS A 307 -14.86 27.14 -12.84
CA HIS A 307 -13.41 27.09 -12.78
C HIS A 307 -12.85 26.49 -11.50
N HIS A 308 -13.60 26.48 -10.40
CA HIS A 308 -13.08 26.11 -9.10
C HIS A 308 -13.92 25.05 -8.39
N LYS A 309 -13.28 23.95 -8.00
CA LYS A 309 -13.84 22.90 -7.14
C LYS A 309 -12.92 22.66 -5.93
N LEU A 310 -13.50 22.54 -4.75
CA LEU A 310 -12.83 22.10 -3.52
C LEU A 310 -13.35 20.74 -3.09
N SER A 311 -12.48 19.90 -2.55
CA SER A 311 -12.83 18.58 -2.02
C SER A 311 -12.02 18.28 -0.77
N LEU A 312 -12.71 18.14 0.36
CA LEU A 312 -12.14 17.69 1.62
C LEU A 312 -12.40 16.19 1.76
N THR A 313 -11.34 15.42 1.88
CA THR A 313 -11.40 13.95 2.05
C THR A 313 -10.75 13.57 3.37
N ALA A 314 -11.39 12.70 4.14
CA ALA A 314 -10.84 12.07 5.31
C ALA A 314 -10.98 10.55 5.22
N PHE A 315 -9.91 9.82 5.53
CA PHE A 315 -9.88 8.36 5.56
C PHE A 315 -9.09 7.89 6.79
N GLY A 316 -9.53 6.82 7.42
CA GLY A 316 -8.77 6.16 8.47
C GLY A 316 -9.26 4.73 8.70
N ALA A 317 -8.33 3.89 9.19
CA ALA A 317 -8.55 2.48 9.46
C ALA A 317 -7.95 2.10 10.81
N PRO A 318 -8.53 2.57 11.94
CA PRO A 318 -8.07 2.15 13.27
C PRO A 318 -8.26 0.64 13.44
N GLN A 319 -7.24 -0.02 13.98
CA GLN A 319 -7.25 -1.47 14.15
C GLN A 319 -6.39 -1.91 15.33
N TRP A 320 -6.68 -3.10 15.83
CA TRP A 320 -5.77 -3.90 16.63
C TRP A 320 -5.80 -5.36 16.17
N HIS A 321 -4.69 -6.05 16.32
CA HIS A 321 -4.61 -7.47 16.01
C HIS A 321 -3.49 -8.16 16.78
N ASN A 322 -3.66 -9.43 17.02
CA ASN A 322 -2.57 -10.32 17.38
C ASN A 322 -1.94 -10.92 16.11
N GLN A 323 -0.66 -11.24 16.17
CA GLN A 323 0.09 -11.77 15.06
C GLN A 323 1.03 -12.91 15.50
N ARG A 324 1.41 -13.78 14.59
CA ARG A 324 2.50 -14.73 14.77
C ARG A 324 3.82 -13.98 14.57
N SER A 325 4.58 -13.77 15.65
CA SER A 325 5.70 -12.84 15.65
C SER A 325 6.97 -13.34 14.96
N THR A 326 7.08 -14.65 14.71
CA THR A 326 8.29 -15.26 14.10
C THR A 326 7.93 -16.37 13.13
N MET A 327 8.85 -16.67 12.21
CA MET A 327 8.86 -17.90 11.42
C MET A 327 9.26 -19.10 12.29
N HIS A 328 8.88 -20.30 11.85
CA HIS A 328 9.22 -21.56 12.52
C HIS A 328 9.89 -22.52 11.54
N TYR A 329 10.59 -23.52 12.06
CA TYR A 329 11.07 -24.65 11.25
C TYR A 329 9.90 -25.45 10.68
N ILE A 330 10.10 -26.03 9.50
CA ILE A 330 9.11 -26.94 8.87
C ILE A 330 8.74 -28.09 9.80
N GLU A 331 9.70 -28.56 10.59
CA GLU A 331 9.49 -29.65 11.56
C GLU A 331 8.49 -29.25 12.66
N ASP A 332 8.52 -28.01 13.14
CA ASP A 332 7.60 -27.51 14.17
C ASP A 332 6.15 -27.55 13.67
N TYR A 333 5.91 -27.14 12.40
CA TYR A 333 4.59 -27.26 11.78
C TYR A 333 4.13 -28.71 11.61
N LYS A 334 5.02 -29.62 11.22
CA LYS A 334 4.69 -31.05 11.05
C LYS A 334 4.36 -31.75 12.37
N ASN A 335 5.01 -31.32 13.45
CA ASN A 335 4.81 -31.88 14.79
C ASN A 335 3.58 -31.25 15.51
N SER A 336 3.08 -30.12 15.02
CA SER A 336 1.89 -29.49 15.59
C SER A 336 0.60 -30.06 14.99
N PRO A 337 -0.43 -30.29 15.79
CA PRO A 337 -1.76 -30.66 15.27
C PRO A 337 -2.40 -29.55 14.44
N ASP A 338 -1.93 -28.30 14.57
CA ASP A 338 -2.44 -27.15 13.85
C ASP A 338 -1.85 -27.00 12.44
N GLY A 339 -0.79 -27.78 12.08
CA GLY A 339 -0.15 -27.70 10.77
C GLY A 339 0.26 -26.27 10.41
N GLY A 340 -0.05 -25.82 9.19
CA GLY A 340 0.27 -24.46 8.73
C GLY A 340 -0.33 -23.31 9.56
N ARG A 341 -1.31 -23.59 10.41
CA ARG A 341 -1.94 -22.65 11.35
C ARG A 341 -1.19 -22.49 12.68
N PHE A 342 -0.13 -23.26 12.87
CA PHE A 342 0.68 -23.29 14.09
C PHE A 342 1.20 -21.90 14.48
N ASN A 343 1.06 -21.59 15.76
CA ASN A 343 1.62 -20.42 16.43
C ASN A 343 1.84 -20.78 17.91
N ASN A 344 3.04 -20.59 18.43
CA ASN A 344 3.36 -20.78 19.85
C ASN A 344 3.54 -19.44 20.58
N GLY A 345 3.27 -18.32 19.89
CA GLY A 345 3.53 -16.96 20.37
C GLY A 345 2.34 -16.30 21.05
N TYR A 346 1.45 -17.07 21.70
CA TYR A 346 0.30 -16.53 22.41
C TYR A 346 -0.04 -17.37 23.65
N GLY A 347 -0.92 -16.89 24.45
CA GLY A 347 -1.55 -17.57 25.58
C GLY A 347 -2.89 -16.93 25.88
N TYR A 348 -3.45 -17.18 27.05
CA TYR A 348 -4.76 -16.64 27.43
C TYR A 348 -4.69 -15.85 28.73
N ILE A 349 -5.41 -14.72 28.79
CA ILE A 349 -5.73 -13.98 30.00
C ILE A 349 -7.25 -13.85 30.06
N ASN A 350 -7.87 -14.33 31.12
CA ASN A 350 -9.34 -14.33 31.30
C ASN A 350 -10.11 -14.94 30.10
N GLY A 351 -9.52 -15.94 29.43
CA GLY A 351 -10.13 -16.61 28.28
C GLY A 351 -9.96 -15.90 26.93
N GLU A 352 -9.33 -14.74 26.90
CA GLU A 352 -9.01 -14.02 25.66
C GLU A 352 -7.59 -14.34 25.20
N ALA A 353 -7.40 -14.56 23.90
CA ALA A 353 -6.09 -14.80 23.33
C ALA A 353 -5.23 -13.53 23.35
N VAL A 354 -4.05 -13.63 23.93
CA VAL A 354 -3.07 -12.54 24.07
C VAL A 354 -1.76 -12.95 23.43
N GLY A 355 -1.28 -12.18 22.47
CA GLY A 355 0.04 -12.37 21.87
C GLY A 355 1.15 -12.08 22.89
N SER A 356 2.18 -12.90 22.90
CA SER A 356 3.40 -12.64 23.67
C SER A 356 4.22 -11.51 23.07
N GLY A 357 5.37 -11.18 23.65
CA GLY A 357 6.21 -10.08 23.19
C GLY A 357 6.28 -10.01 21.68
N TYR A 358 6.06 -8.94 20.98
CA TYR A 358 5.87 -8.74 19.52
C TYR A 358 4.56 -9.33 18.93
N GLY A 359 3.72 -10.00 19.70
CA GLY A 359 2.51 -10.67 19.22
C GLY A 359 1.26 -9.79 19.16
N TYR A 360 1.35 -8.50 19.47
CA TYR A 360 0.20 -7.58 19.44
C TYR A 360 0.58 -6.25 18.78
N ASN A 361 -0.30 -5.74 17.92
CA ASN A 361 -0.16 -4.47 17.24
C ASN A 361 -1.49 -3.71 17.26
N TYR A 362 -1.43 -2.40 17.41
CA TYR A 362 -2.55 -1.49 17.20
C TYR A 362 -2.08 -0.23 16.50
N TYR A 363 -2.89 0.32 15.60
CA TYR A 363 -2.52 1.54 14.91
C TYR A 363 -3.73 2.30 14.38
N HIS A 364 -3.63 3.62 14.37
CA HIS A 364 -4.56 4.52 13.73
C HIS A 364 -3.79 5.61 12.98
N LYS A 365 -3.86 5.57 11.65
CA LYS A 365 -3.22 6.52 10.75
C LYS A 365 -4.27 7.26 9.91
N PRO A 366 -4.96 8.27 10.46
CA PRO A 366 -5.90 9.06 9.70
C PRO A 366 -5.17 9.89 8.63
N GLN A 367 -5.77 10.01 7.46
CA GLN A 367 -5.31 10.91 6.40
C GLN A 367 -6.43 11.86 6.03
N VAL A 368 -6.13 13.16 6.07
CA VAL A 368 -7.04 14.23 5.65
C VAL A 368 -6.39 15.00 4.51
N SER A 369 -7.13 15.25 3.44
CA SER A 369 -6.65 16.07 2.32
C SER A 369 -7.70 17.09 1.88
N LEU A 370 -7.23 18.31 1.61
CA LEU A 370 -8.01 19.36 0.97
C LEU A 370 -7.47 19.56 -0.45
N ASN A 371 -8.28 19.23 -1.43
CA ASN A 371 -7.92 19.28 -2.84
C ASN A 371 -8.62 20.46 -3.49
N HIS A 372 -7.85 21.31 -4.18
CA HIS A 372 -8.36 22.39 -5.01
C HIS A 372 -8.08 22.07 -6.47
N TYR A 373 -9.14 22.05 -7.26
CA TYR A 373 -9.09 21.87 -8.71
C TYR A 373 -9.43 23.20 -9.35
N TRP A 374 -8.48 23.76 -10.11
CA TRP A 374 -8.64 25.00 -10.83
C TRP A 374 -8.49 24.77 -12.33
N THR A 375 -9.59 24.82 -13.05
CA THR A 375 -9.61 24.88 -14.51
C THR A 375 -9.41 26.34 -14.92
N ILE A 376 -8.17 26.72 -15.26
CA ILE A 376 -7.80 28.11 -15.58
C ILE A 376 -8.47 28.51 -16.89
N ASP A 377 -8.33 27.63 -17.89
CA ASP A 377 -8.94 27.72 -19.20
C ASP A 377 -9.09 26.32 -19.83
N GLU A 378 -9.46 26.21 -21.12
CA GLU A 378 -9.64 24.95 -21.84
C GLU A 378 -8.33 24.14 -21.98
N LYS A 379 -7.17 24.80 -21.84
CA LYS A 379 -5.84 24.20 -22.01
C LYS A 379 -5.08 23.99 -20.70
N SER A 380 -5.49 24.70 -19.64
CA SER A 380 -4.67 24.83 -18.43
C SER A 380 -5.44 24.43 -17.19
N THR A 381 -4.88 23.55 -16.40
CA THR A 381 -5.39 23.17 -15.09
C THR A 381 -4.31 23.24 -14.02
N LEU A 382 -4.67 23.67 -12.83
CA LEU A 382 -3.84 23.61 -11.63
C LEU A 382 -4.58 22.80 -10.57
N THR A 383 -3.94 21.77 -10.08
CA THR A 383 -4.47 20.96 -8.99
C THR A 383 -3.53 21.03 -7.80
N THR A 384 -4.06 21.38 -6.63
CA THR A 384 -3.29 21.46 -5.40
C THR A 384 -3.95 20.63 -4.31
N SER A 385 -3.18 19.78 -3.66
CA SER A 385 -3.57 18.99 -2.49
C SER A 385 -2.76 19.42 -1.27
N LEU A 386 -3.46 19.84 -0.23
CA LEU A 386 -2.89 19.97 1.11
C LEU A 386 -3.33 18.74 1.90
N TYR A 387 -2.41 18.04 2.52
CA TYR A 387 -2.74 16.84 3.27
C TYR A 387 -2.01 16.76 4.60
N GLY A 388 -2.59 16.01 5.52
CA GLY A 388 -2.00 15.75 6.82
C GLY A 388 -2.47 14.44 7.44
N SER A 389 -1.62 13.92 8.33
CA SER A 389 -1.86 12.70 9.12
C SER A 389 -1.23 12.91 10.49
N MET A 390 -1.98 12.60 11.55
CA MET A 390 -1.47 12.51 12.91
C MET A 390 -1.75 11.08 13.37
N ALA A 391 -0.74 10.23 13.32
CA ALA A 391 -0.90 8.82 13.62
C ALA A 391 -0.42 8.47 15.01
N THR A 392 -1.07 7.49 15.61
CA THR A 392 -0.69 6.89 16.88
C THR A 392 -0.86 5.39 16.82
N GLY A 393 0.05 4.68 17.47
CA GLY A 393 -0.03 3.24 17.57
C GLY A 393 1.29 2.62 17.99
N GLY A 394 1.28 1.30 18.17
CA GLY A 394 2.45 0.59 18.62
C GLY A 394 2.32 -0.91 18.58
N GLY A 395 3.37 -1.57 19.02
CA GLY A 395 3.44 -3.02 19.17
C GLY A 395 3.94 -3.41 20.53
N ARG A 396 3.36 -4.47 21.09
CA ARG A 396 3.70 -4.98 22.42
C ARG A 396 5.07 -5.66 22.40
N ARG A 397 5.79 -5.53 23.53
CA ARG A 397 7.05 -6.22 23.83
C ARG A 397 7.06 -6.73 25.25
N ALA A 398 7.65 -7.93 25.48
CA ALA A 398 7.96 -8.38 26.82
C ALA A 398 9.32 -7.83 27.24
N ARG A 399 9.40 -7.21 28.40
CA ARG A 399 10.61 -6.60 28.97
C ARG A 399 10.79 -6.98 30.43
N GLY A 400 11.93 -6.61 31.00
CA GLY A 400 12.30 -6.90 32.38
C GLY A 400 13.34 -8.02 32.49
N ALA A 401 13.83 -8.26 33.72
CA ALA A 401 14.88 -9.24 34.01
C ALA A 401 14.48 -10.67 33.60
N MET A 402 13.18 -10.98 33.65
CA MET A 402 12.61 -12.27 33.28
C MET A 402 11.74 -12.18 32.00
N SER A 403 12.11 -11.32 31.07
CA SER A 403 11.39 -11.20 29.78
C SER A 403 11.33 -12.52 29.01
N ASN A 404 12.30 -13.42 29.22
CA ASN A 404 12.30 -14.76 28.63
C ASN A 404 11.09 -15.62 29.02
N TRP A 405 10.42 -15.35 30.16
CA TRP A 405 9.21 -16.07 30.54
C TRP A 405 8.11 -16.00 29.47
N LEU A 406 8.05 -14.89 28.70
CA LEU A 406 6.98 -14.62 27.74
C LEU A 406 7.55 -14.23 26.34
N THR A 407 8.69 -14.76 25.95
CA THR A 407 9.36 -14.38 24.72
C THR A 407 9.76 -15.58 23.88
N ILE A 408 9.63 -15.47 22.57
CA ILE A 408 10.13 -16.39 21.56
C ILE A 408 11.53 -15.96 21.13
N ASP A 409 12.40 -16.90 20.87
CA ASP A 409 13.67 -16.68 20.19
C ASP A 409 13.41 -16.46 18.68
N ASN A 410 13.76 -15.30 18.16
CA ASN A 410 13.54 -14.93 16.77
C ASN A 410 14.41 -15.71 15.77
N ASN A 411 15.48 -16.37 16.24
CA ASN A 411 16.37 -17.17 15.40
C ASN A 411 15.85 -18.60 15.23
N THR A 412 15.03 -19.09 16.14
CA THR A 412 14.54 -20.46 16.14
C THR A 412 13.02 -20.55 16.02
N GLY A 413 12.30 -19.47 16.29
CA GLY A 413 10.83 -19.47 16.38
C GLY A 413 10.29 -20.25 17.59
N ARG A 414 11.14 -20.63 18.54
CA ARG A 414 10.76 -21.42 19.71
C ARG A 414 10.78 -20.58 20.98
N PRO A 415 10.01 -20.95 22.02
CA PRO A 415 10.07 -20.27 23.31
C PRO A 415 11.51 -20.22 23.84
N LYS A 416 11.92 -19.10 24.43
CA LYS A 416 13.25 -18.98 25.03
C LYS A 416 13.40 -19.92 26.23
N ASP A 417 14.64 -20.27 26.56
CA ASP A 417 14.96 -21.05 27.74
C ASP A 417 14.40 -20.40 29.00
N GLY A 418 13.68 -21.18 29.81
CA GLY A 418 13.00 -20.72 31.01
C GLY A 418 11.64 -20.07 30.75
N ALA A 419 11.10 -20.13 29.53
CA ALA A 419 9.74 -19.66 29.24
C ALA A 419 8.70 -20.39 30.12
N MET A 420 7.72 -19.65 30.60
CA MET A 420 6.59 -20.19 31.33
C MET A 420 5.53 -20.67 30.34
N MET A 421 5.41 -22.00 30.24
CA MET A 421 4.52 -22.64 29.28
C MET A 421 3.46 -23.47 30.00
N THR A 422 2.26 -23.50 29.44
CA THR A 422 1.19 -24.42 29.79
C THR A 422 1.50 -25.83 29.21
N PRO A 423 0.84 -26.89 29.70
CA PRO A 423 1.07 -28.25 29.17
C PRO A 423 0.79 -28.43 27.69
N ASP A 424 -0.08 -27.60 27.12
CA ASP A 424 -0.43 -27.57 25.70
C ASP A 424 0.47 -26.67 24.84
N GLY A 425 1.55 -26.12 25.43
CA GLY A 425 2.61 -25.42 24.71
C GLY A 425 2.33 -23.94 24.41
N LEU A 426 1.46 -23.30 25.15
CA LEU A 426 1.16 -21.87 25.08
C LEU A 426 1.82 -21.12 26.25
N PHE A 427 1.93 -19.80 26.16
CA PHE A 427 2.45 -19.00 27.27
C PHE A 427 1.52 -19.02 28.48
N ASP A 428 2.08 -19.29 29.66
CA ASP A 428 1.37 -19.34 30.95
C ASP A 428 1.41 -17.96 31.63
N TYR A 429 0.47 -17.11 31.25
CA TYR A 429 0.33 -15.75 31.79
C TYR A 429 -0.06 -15.76 33.27
N GLU A 430 -0.90 -16.67 33.70
CA GLU A 430 -1.35 -16.76 35.10
C GLU A 430 -0.17 -17.02 36.03
N ARG A 431 0.72 -17.93 35.63
CA ARG A 431 1.94 -18.21 36.37
C ARG A 431 2.91 -17.04 36.40
N ALA A 432 3.08 -16.33 35.28
CA ALA A 432 3.92 -15.13 35.20
C ALA A 432 3.36 -14.00 36.07
N MET A 433 2.05 -13.76 36.04
CA MET A 433 1.36 -12.77 36.87
C MET A 433 1.46 -13.09 38.37
N ALA A 434 1.28 -14.35 38.73
CA ALA A 434 1.45 -14.79 40.14
C ALA A 434 2.90 -14.60 40.63
N ALA A 435 3.89 -14.86 39.80
CA ALA A 435 5.30 -14.63 40.11
C ALA A 435 5.63 -13.14 40.27
N ASN A 436 5.07 -12.26 39.43
CA ASN A 436 5.21 -10.82 39.59
C ASN A 436 4.55 -10.30 40.86
N ALA A 437 3.31 -10.72 41.16
CA ALA A 437 2.59 -10.31 42.36
C ALA A 437 3.31 -10.72 43.66
N ALA A 438 4.03 -11.85 43.65
CA ALA A 438 4.82 -12.30 44.77
C ALA A 438 6.19 -11.60 44.93
N SER A 439 6.63 -10.82 43.92
CA SER A 439 7.94 -10.17 43.90
C SER A 439 7.98 -8.90 44.72
N GLN A 440 8.88 -8.84 45.70
CA GLN A 440 9.14 -7.62 46.47
C GLN A 440 9.95 -6.56 45.69
N ASN A 441 10.58 -6.94 44.59
CA ASN A 441 11.39 -6.04 43.74
C ASN A 441 10.62 -5.46 42.57
N GLY A 442 9.28 -5.54 42.62
CA GLY A 442 8.42 -5.15 41.49
C GLY A 442 8.32 -6.24 40.42
N SER A 443 7.67 -5.92 39.33
CA SER A 443 7.48 -6.86 38.20
C SER A 443 8.78 -7.30 37.58
N GLN A 444 8.96 -8.61 37.42
CA GLN A 444 10.13 -9.22 36.82
C GLN A 444 9.98 -9.30 35.30
N VAL A 445 8.75 -9.44 34.80
CA VAL A 445 8.38 -9.31 33.39
C VAL A 445 7.22 -8.32 33.27
N ILE A 446 7.29 -7.45 32.29
CA ILE A 446 6.25 -6.46 31.98
C ILE A 446 5.92 -6.49 30.50
N PHE A 447 4.77 -6.01 30.14
CA PHE A 447 4.51 -5.61 28.78
C PHE A 447 4.79 -4.12 28.61
N THR A 448 5.48 -3.79 27.51
CA THR A 448 5.68 -2.43 27.04
C THR A 448 5.10 -2.27 25.66
N ASN A 449 4.70 -1.06 25.29
CA ASN A 449 4.36 -0.70 23.92
C ASN A 449 5.51 0.09 23.30
N ALA A 450 6.00 -0.40 22.15
CA ALA A 450 6.84 0.39 21.24
C ALA A 450 5.92 1.33 20.45
N VAL A 451 5.73 2.54 20.96
CA VAL A 451 4.85 3.56 20.41
C VAL A 451 5.56 4.25 19.22
N ASN A 452 4.85 4.37 18.10
CA ASN A 452 5.34 4.97 16.86
C ASN A 452 4.34 6.04 16.38
N ASP A 453 4.31 7.17 17.09
CA ASP A 453 3.47 8.30 16.72
C ASP A 453 4.12 9.16 15.65
N HIS A 454 3.33 9.83 14.81
CA HIS A 454 3.88 10.81 13.89
C HIS A 454 2.91 11.93 13.52
N ASP A 455 3.49 13.06 13.17
CA ASP A 455 2.84 14.19 12.49
C ASP A 455 3.40 14.28 11.07
N TRP A 456 2.54 14.20 10.07
CA TRP A 456 2.89 14.30 8.65
C TRP A 456 2.03 15.37 7.97
N TYR A 457 2.66 16.31 7.30
CA TYR A 457 1.99 17.36 6.54
C TYR A 457 2.64 17.48 5.15
N GLY A 458 1.83 17.75 4.14
CA GLY A 458 2.35 17.92 2.81
C GLY A 458 1.49 18.81 1.91
N MET A 459 2.12 19.27 0.85
CA MET A 459 1.50 19.98 -0.25
C MET A 459 2.01 19.40 -1.56
N LEU A 460 1.09 18.98 -2.41
CA LEU A 460 1.38 18.59 -3.78
C LEU A 460 0.62 19.52 -4.71
N SER A 461 1.31 20.20 -5.62
CA SER A 461 0.70 21.07 -6.61
C SER A 461 1.22 20.75 -8.00
N SER A 462 0.32 20.57 -8.96
CA SER A 462 0.61 20.21 -10.33
C SER A 462 -0.13 21.11 -11.31
N TYR A 463 0.61 21.78 -12.18
CA TYR A 463 0.12 22.56 -13.30
C TYR A 463 0.26 21.76 -14.58
N LYS A 464 -0.81 21.63 -15.34
CA LYS A 464 -0.86 20.96 -16.64
C LYS A 464 -1.35 21.93 -17.69
N ASN A 465 -0.66 21.97 -18.84
CA ASN A 465 -1.01 22.84 -19.97
C ASN A 465 -0.91 22.07 -21.29
N HIS A 466 -1.98 22.06 -22.06
CA HIS A 466 -1.98 21.62 -23.46
C HIS A 466 -1.47 22.77 -24.35
N LEU A 467 -0.13 22.89 -24.45
CA LEU A 467 0.53 23.99 -25.19
C LEU A 467 0.09 23.99 -26.66
N THR A 468 -0.01 22.81 -27.27
CA THR A 468 -0.59 22.57 -28.59
C THR A 468 -1.53 21.37 -28.53
N GLU A 469 -2.20 21.02 -29.63
CA GLU A 469 -3.01 19.80 -29.72
C GLU A 469 -2.19 18.52 -29.42
N ASN A 470 -0.89 18.56 -29.72
CA ASN A 470 -0.02 17.40 -29.59
C ASN A 470 0.93 17.49 -28.38
N LEU A 471 1.20 18.68 -27.81
CA LEU A 471 2.18 18.88 -26.75
C LEU A 471 1.50 19.27 -25.44
N THR A 472 1.67 18.43 -24.44
CA THR A 472 1.24 18.67 -23.06
C THR A 472 2.48 18.84 -22.17
N LEU A 473 2.48 19.91 -21.38
CA LEU A 473 3.48 20.15 -20.35
C LEU A 473 2.83 20.01 -18.98
N THR A 474 3.51 19.29 -18.09
CA THR A 474 3.13 19.17 -16.68
C THR A 474 4.32 19.56 -15.82
N GLY A 475 4.10 20.36 -14.80
CA GLY A 475 5.14 20.71 -13.83
C GLY A 475 4.53 20.92 -12.46
N GLY A 476 5.32 20.73 -11.42
CA GLY A 476 4.78 20.86 -10.08
C GLY A 476 5.81 20.82 -8.98
N VAL A 477 5.29 20.93 -7.76
CA VAL A 477 6.05 20.90 -6.50
C VAL A 477 5.44 19.89 -5.54
N ASP A 478 6.30 19.25 -4.75
CA ASP A 478 5.94 18.28 -3.71
C ASP A 478 6.70 18.66 -2.45
N LEU A 479 6.01 19.14 -1.43
CA LEU A 479 6.58 19.57 -0.17
C LEU A 479 6.02 18.69 0.94
N ARG A 480 6.91 18.15 1.82
CA ARG A 480 6.51 17.30 2.93
C ARG A 480 7.33 17.65 4.17
N TYR A 481 6.65 17.61 5.31
CA TYR A 481 7.26 17.63 6.62
C TYR A 481 6.75 16.44 7.42
N TYR A 482 7.65 15.65 7.94
CA TYR A 482 7.34 14.47 8.73
C TYR A 482 8.13 14.52 10.03
N LYS A 483 7.43 14.32 11.14
CA LYS A 483 8.03 14.25 12.47
C LYS A 483 7.47 13.04 13.19
N TRP A 484 8.33 12.15 13.61
CA TRP A 484 7.95 10.98 14.36
C TRP A 484 8.43 11.06 15.81
N TYR A 485 7.74 10.33 16.67
CA TYR A 485 8.02 10.16 18.09
C TYR A 485 8.04 8.67 18.37
N HIS A 486 9.23 8.11 18.62
CA HIS A 486 9.37 6.73 19.02
C HIS A 486 9.65 6.66 20.51
N THR A 487 8.75 6.04 21.24
CA THR A 487 8.90 5.80 22.69
C THR A 487 8.61 4.33 22.99
N GLU A 488 9.17 3.83 24.04
CA GLU A 488 8.71 2.60 24.66
C GLU A 488 8.07 2.96 26.00
N GLU A 489 6.86 2.50 26.26
CA GLU A 489 6.06 2.86 27.43
C GLU A 489 5.54 1.58 28.11
N ILE A 490 5.47 1.58 29.44
CA ILE A 490 4.92 0.44 30.16
C ILE A 490 3.43 0.32 29.84
N ASP A 491 3.01 -0.83 29.29
CA ASP A 491 1.63 -1.15 28.95
C ASP A 491 0.92 -1.91 30.06
N ASP A 492 1.59 -2.94 30.62
CA ASP A 492 1.03 -3.76 31.68
C ASP A 492 2.15 -4.27 32.61
N LEU A 493 1.94 -4.14 33.89
CA LEU A 493 2.85 -4.65 34.94
C LEU A 493 2.65 -6.15 35.21
N LEU A 494 1.72 -6.81 34.52
CA LEU A 494 1.43 -8.24 34.61
C LEU A 494 1.28 -8.72 36.08
N GLY A 495 0.40 -8.05 36.83
CA GLY A 495 0.07 -8.39 38.23
C GLY A 495 0.99 -7.82 39.29
N GLY A 496 2.08 -7.13 38.92
CA GLY A 496 2.93 -6.42 39.91
C GLY A 496 2.47 -4.98 40.14
N GLU A 497 3.03 -4.32 41.15
CA GLU A 497 2.65 -2.96 41.54
C GLU A 497 3.47 -1.87 40.84
N PHE A 498 4.71 -2.16 40.45
CA PHE A 498 5.67 -1.28 39.81
C PHE A 498 6.75 -2.05 39.06
N TYR A 499 7.49 -1.35 38.18
CA TYR A 499 8.73 -1.82 37.61
C TYR A 499 9.91 -0.99 38.14
N LEU A 500 10.97 -1.65 38.62
CA LEU A 500 12.15 -0.98 39.14
C LEU A 500 13.10 -0.61 38.02
N GLN A 501 13.26 0.68 37.71
CA GLN A 501 14.11 1.19 36.63
C GLN A 501 15.58 1.23 37.03
N THR A 502 16.36 0.26 36.58
CA THR A 502 17.81 0.16 36.86
C THR A 502 18.67 0.90 35.83
N SER A 503 18.19 1.06 34.60
CA SER A 503 18.85 1.74 33.48
C SER A 503 18.00 2.94 33.03
N PRO A 504 18.06 4.09 33.74
CA PRO A 504 17.17 5.20 33.52
C PRO A 504 17.47 5.95 32.22
N LEU A 505 16.42 6.48 31.60
CA LEU A 505 16.55 7.49 30.55
C LEU A 505 17.14 8.79 31.13
N ALA A 506 17.67 9.66 30.29
CA ALA A 506 18.34 10.88 30.69
C ALA A 506 17.55 11.83 31.61
N PHE A 507 16.22 11.74 31.55
CA PHE A 507 15.31 12.54 32.38
C PHE A 507 14.74 11.76 33.58
N GLN A 508 15.17 10.52 33.80
CA GLN A 508 14.76 9.64 34.89
C GLN A 508 15.85 9.50 35.96
N THR A 509 15.48 9.03 37.13
CA THR A 509 16.42 8.71 38.20
C THR A 509 16.62 7.20 38.31
N LYS A 510 17.84 6.80 38.72
CA LYS A 510 18.10 5.37 38.97
C LYS A 510 17.23 4.87 40.10
N ASN A 511 16.70 3.65 39.97
CA ASN A 511 15.78 2.99 40.89
C ASN A 511 14.41 3.71 41.04
N GLN A 512 14.02 4.48 40.06
CA GLN A 512 12.66 5.02 39.96
C GLN A 512 11.64 3.87 39.82
N LEU A 513 10.53 3.98 40.52
CA LEU A 513 9.41 3.04 40.47
C LEU A 513 8.49 3.47 39.32
N LEU A 514 8.56 2.75 38.22
CA LEU A 514 7.76 3.04 37.02
C LEU A 514 6.38 2.38 37.10
N LYS A 515 5.37 3.04 36.54
CA LYS A 515 3.97 2.61 36.44
C LYS A 515 3.55 2.50 34.96
N VAL A 516 2.37 1.97 34.74
CA VAL A 516 1.73 1.97 33.42
C VAL A 516 1.67 3.39 32.85
N GLY A 517 2.08 3.56 31.60
CA GLY A 517 2.20 4.83 30.89
C GLY A 517 3.54 5.55 31.06
N ASP A 518 4.42 5.11 31.97
CA ASP A 518 5.76 5.68 32.09
C ASP A 518 6.65 5.25 30.94
N LYS A 519 7.52 6.17 30.48
CA LYS A 519 8.49 5.90 29.44
C LYS A 519 9.59 4.96 29.95
N PHE A 520 9.96 4.05 29.05
CA PHE A 520 10.92 2.99 29.31
C PHE A 520 11.87 2.83 28.13
N ASN A 521 13.11 2.39 28.35
CA ASN A 521 14.11 1.99 27.36
C ASN A 521 14.57 3.08 26.37
N TYR A 522 13.69 3.74 25.61
CA TYR A 522 14.06 4.80 24.66
C TYR A 522 12.98 5.88 24.50
N TYR A 523 13.43 7.06 24.09
CA TYR A 523 12.61 8.15 23.61
C TYR A 523 13.39 8.94 22.57
N SER A 524 12.96 8.87 21.32
CA SER A 524 13.61 9.57 20.21
C SER A 524 12.59 10.27 19.32
N ILE A 525 13.05 11.29 18.63
CA ILE A 525 12.30 12.09 17.68
C ILE A 525 13.13 12.22 16.41
N GLY A 526 12.50 11.97 15.27
CA GLY A 526 13.11 12.26 13.98
C GLY A 526 12.31 13.28 13.20
N GLU A 527 12.99 14.07 12.40
CA GLU A 527 12.38 15.04 11.50
C GLU A 527 12.91 14.82 10.09
N ILE A 528 11.99 14.83 9.12
CA ILE A 528 12.29 14.69 7.70
C ILE A 528 11.62 15.85 6.97
N PHE A 529 12.42 16.59 6.22
CA PHE A 529 11.97 17.63 5.30
C PHE A 529 12.16 17.12 3.88
N TRP A 530 11.16 17.31 3.04
CA TRP A 530 11.15 16.92 1.65
C TRP A 530 10.68 18.09 0.80
N GLY A 531 11.47 18.49 -0.18
CA GLY A 531 11.12 19.54 -1.13
C GLY A 531 11.48 19.10 -2.54
N GLY A 532 10.48 18.76 -3.38
CA GLY A 532 10.66 18.29 -4.73
C GLY A 532 10.06 19.21 -5.78
N VAL A 533 10.71 19.29 -6.93
CA VAL A 533 10.17 19.87 -8.17
C VAL A 533 10.23 18.84 -9.28
N PHE A 534 9.22 18.81 -10.15
CA PHE A 534 9.16 17.91 -11.29
C PHE A 534 8.61 18.60 -12.51
N ALA A 535 9.00 18.10 -13.67
CA ALA A 535 8.48 18.53 -14.97
C ALA A 535 8.39 17.35 -15.93
N GLN A 536 7.39 17.37 -16.80
CA GLN A 536 7.17 16.38 -17.84
C GLN A 536 6.65 17.06 -19.11
N ALA A 537 7.19 16.64 -20.24
CA ALA A 537 6.68 16.97 -21.57
C ALA A 537 6.16 15.69 -22.21
N GLU A 538 4.94 15.72 -22.72
CA GLU A 538 4.30 14.64 -23.48
C GLU A 538 3.96 15.14 -24.87
N TYR A 539 4.39 14.39 -25.87
CA TYR A 539 4.06 14.68 -27.27
C TYR A 539 3.33 13.50 -27.89
N ASN A 540 2.11 13.74 -28.38
CA ASN A 540 1.22 12.69 -28.89
C ASN A 540 0.74 13.03 -30.29
N THR A 541 0.87 12.05 -31.20
CA THR A 541 0.30 12.07 -32.56
C THR A 541 -0.50 10.80 -32.81
N ASP A 542 -1.16 10.69 -33.94
CA ASP A 542 -1.89 9.47 -34.30
C ASP A 542 -0.97 8.24 -34.40
N LYS A 543 0.28 8.41 -34.81
CA LYS A 543 1.22 7.31 -35.07
C LYS A 543 2.27 7.09 -33.98
N TRP A 544 2.64 8.13 -33.25
CA TRP A 544 3.65 8.01 -32.23
C TRP A 544 3.40 8.94 -31.05
N SER A 545 3.87 8.54 -29.91
CA SER A 545 3.83 9.31 -28.68
C SER A 545 5.13 9.16 -27.92
N GLY A 546 5.46 10.14 -27.11
CA GLY A 546 6.64 10.09 -26.28
C GLY A 546 6.51 11.01 -25.09
N PHE A 547 7.28 10.73 -24.06
CA PHE A 547 7.41 11.61 -22.90
C PHE A 547 8.87 11.76 -22.48
N LEU A 548 9.17 12.88 -21.84
CA LEU A 548 10.39 13.14 -21.11
C LEU A 548 10.01 13.76 -19.77
N SER A 549 10.50 13.18 -18.67
CA SER A 549 10.23 13.62 -17.30
C SER A 549 11.54 13.79 -16.54
N ALA A 550 11.62 14.83 -15.71
CA ALA A 550 12.73 15.08 -14.81
C ALA A 550 12.22 15.54 -13.45
N SER A 551 12.95 15.18 -12.39
CA SER A 551 12.69 15.66 -11.03
C SER A 551 13.99 15.93 -10.28
N LEU A 552 13.91 16.85 -9.32
CA LEU A 552 14.95 17.15 -8.36
C LEU A 552 14.28 17.30 -7.00
N THR A 553 14.85 16.63 -5.98
CA THR A 553 14.28 16.62 -4.64
C THR A 553 15.38 16.93 -3.62
N GLU A 554 15.09 17.73 -2.62
CA GLU A 554 15.89 17.87 -1.41
C GLU A 554 15.24 17.08 -0.28
N GLU A 555 16.02 16.20 0.35
CA GLU A 555 15.64 15.42 1.53
C GLU A 555 16.60 15.75 2.66
N ALA A 556 16.07 16.17 3.80
CA ALA A 556 16.89 16.55 4.94
C ALA A 556 16.41 15.88 6.22
N TYR A 557 17.34 15.27 6.97
CA TYR A 557 17.07 14.43 8.12
C TYR A 557 17.71 14.96 9.39
N ARG A 558 16.99 14.88 10.51
CA ARG A 558 17.49 15.22 11.84
C ARG A 558 16.99 14.23 12.88
N TYR A 559 17.87 13.81 13.78
CA TYR A 559 17.57 12.89 14.88
C TYR A 559 17.77 13.60 16.23
N ASP A 560 16.84 13.44 17.17
CA ASP A 560 16.89 13.95 18.55
C ASP A 560 16.69 12.77 19.51
N ASP A 561 17.78 12.33 20.18
CA ASP A 561 17.74 11.27 21.17
C ASP A 561 17.42 11.83 22.56
N ARG A 562 16.17 11.94 22.87
CA ARG A 562 15.69 12.43 24.18
C ARG A 562 15.92 11.44 25.30
N GLY A 563 15.94 10.16 24.99
CA GLY A 563 16.24 9.08 25.94
C GLY A 563 17.67 9.15 26.43
N GLY A 564 18.58 9.51 25.53
CA GLY A 564 19.97 9.82 25.84
C GLY A 564 20.73 8.70 26.53
N THR A 565 20.59 7.46 26.05
CA THR A 565 21.21 6.26 26.66
C THR A 565 22.63 6.00 26.16
N ASP A 566 23.04 6.61 25.06
CA ASP A 566 24.40 6.47 24.52
C ASP A 566 25.45 7.11 25.43
N SER A 567 26.46 6.35 25.81
CA SER A 567 27.53 6.79 26.70
C SER A 567 28.34 8.00 26.16
N ARG A 568 28.40 8.16 24.85
CA ARG A 568 29.08 9.29 24.16
C ARG A 568 28.43 10.64 24.45
N TYR A 569 27.15 10.70 24.87
CA TYR A 569 26.51 11.97 25.29
C TYR A 569 27.13 12.57 26.57
N SER A 570 27.74 11.73 27.40
CA SER A 570 28.46 12.15 28.62
C SER A 570 29.96 12.24 28.43
N ALA A 571 30.49 11.92 27.26
CA ALA A 571 31.92 11.99 26.95
C ALA A 571 32.43 13.46 26.85
N THR A 572 33.72 13.65 26.86
CA THR A 572 34.39 14.96 26.67
C THR A 572 35.38 14.87 25.53
N GLY A 573 35.71 16.04 24.93
CA GLY A 573 36.65 16.08 23.83
C GLY A 573 36.08 15.61 22.50
N ALA A 574 36.87 14.91 21.71
CA ALA A 574 36.49 14.45 20.35
C ALA A 574 35.43 13.33 20.33
N ASP A 575 35.29 12.61 21.43
CA ASP A 575 34.32 11.53 21.53
C ASP A 575 32.92 11.97 21.95
N LYS A 576 32.75 13.26 22.25
CA LYS A 576 31.45 13.81 22.65
C LYS A 576 30.49 13.80 21.47
N LEU A 577 29.31 13.22 21.70
CA LEU A 577 28.18 13.27 20.80
C LEU A 577 27.08 14.21 21.33
N ASP A 578 26.50 15.03 20.49
CA ASP A 578 25.32 15.82 20.83
C ASP A 578 24.05 14.95 20.67
N ARG A 579 23.05 15.13 21.55
CA ARG A 579 21.78 14.39 21.47
C ARG A 579 20.92 14.74 20.27
N VAL A 580 21.17 15.89 19.66
CA VAL A 580 20.51 16.33 18.44
C VAL A 580 21.55 16.35 17.33
N SER A 581 21.29 15.59 16.28
CA SER A 581 22.20 15.53 15.13
C SER A 581 22.21 16.83 14.35
N SER A 582 23.29 17.07 13.62
CA SER A 582 23.27 18.03 12.50
C SER A 582 22.26 17.57 11.43
N LEU A 583 21.78 18.51 10.62
CA LEU A 583 20.91 18.21 9.49
C LEU A 583 21.72 17.47 8.41
N GLN A 584 21.22 16.31 7.99
CA GLN A 584 21.81 15.52 6.90
C GLN A 584 21.01 15.78 5.63
N ASN A 585 21.65 16.36 4.61
CA ASN A 585 20.98 16.80 3.38
C ASN A 585 21.37 15.91 2.21
N PHE A 586 20.37 15.56 1.40
CA PHE A 586 20.50 14.75 0.19
C PHE A 586 19.74 15.42 -0.96
N LEU A 587 20.27 15.30 -2.18
CA LEU A 587 19.70 15.91 -3.39
C LEU A 587 19.54 14.86 -4.51
N PRO A 588 18.62 13.89 -4.36
CA PRO A 588 18.34 12.93 -5.43
C PRO A 588 17.65 13.59 -6.61
N TRP A 589 17.88 13.02 -7.80
CA TRP A 589 17.30 13.48 -9.06
C TRP A 589 16.92 12.34 -9.98
N SER A 590 16.04 12.59 -10.94
CA SER A 590 15.65 11.59 -11.93
C SER A 590 15.49 12.19 -13.32
N VAL A 591 15.78 11.38 -14.35
CA VAL A 591 15.39 11.61 -15.74
C VAL A 591 14.84 10.32 -16.32
N LYS A 592 13.66 10.39 -16.92
CA LYS A 592 12.96 9.26 -17.50
C LYS A 592 12.39 9.67 -18.85
N GLY A 593 12.38 8.73 -19.82
CA GLY A 593 11.77 8.99 -21.12
C GLY A 593 11.24 7.73 -21.74
N GLY A 594 10.25 7.88 -22.59
CA GLY A 594 9.64 6.77 -23.31
C GLY A 594 9.13 7.20 -24.67
N PHE A 595 9.10 6.22 -25.58
CA PHE A 595 8.62 6.39 -26.94
C PHE A 595 7.75 5.21 -27.34
N ASN A 596 6.61 5.48 -27.98
CA ASN A 596 5.68 4.48 -28.47
C ASN A 596 5.39 4.75 -29.94
N TYR A 597 5.38 3.70 -30.76
CA TYR A 597 5.05 3.77 -32.18
C TYR A 597 3.91 2.81 -32.52
N LYS A 598 2.87 3.33 -33.14
CA LYS A 598 1.73 2.58 -33.65
C LYS A 598 1.95 2.24 -35.11
N PHE A 599 2.09 0.96 -35.43
CA PHE A 599 2.17 0.49 -36.83
C PHE A 599 0.81 0.65 -37.52
N ASN A 600 -0.25 0.40 -36.78
CA ASN A 600 -1.66 0.56 -37.15
C ASN A 600 -2.53 0.56 -35.88
N ASP A 601 -3.85 0.52 -36.06
CA ASP A 601 -4.80 0.55 -34.93
C ASP A 601 -4.72 -0.66 -34.00
N ASN A 602 -4.07 -1.73 -34.40
CA ASN A 602 -4.00 -2.98 -33.65
C ASN A 602 -2.62 -3.23 -33.01
N HIS A 603 -1.55 -2.65 -33.54
CA HIS A 603 -0.18 -2.98 -33.17
C HIS A 603 0.62 -1.75 -32.74
N ASN A 604 1.28 -1.86 -31.59
CA ASN A 604 2.25 -0.85 -31.16
C ASN A 604 3.49 -1.49 -30.53
N VAL A 605 4.59 -0.74 -30.54
CA VAL A 605 5.84 -1.07 -29.85
C VAL A 605 6.25 0.14 -29.04
N PHE A 606 6.75 -0.07 -27.83
CA PHE A 606 7.28 1.01 -26.99
C PHE A 606 8.67 0.67 -26.43
N VAL A 607 9.40 1.71 -26.11
CA VAL A 607 10.66 1.64 -25.37
C VAL A 607 10.69 2.71 -24.28
N ASN A 608 11.20 2.36 -23.11
CA ASN A 608 11.43 3.26 -21.98
C ASN A 608 12.87 3.14 -21.49
N ALA A 609 13.41 4.24 -21.02
CA ALA A 609 14.68 4.29 -20.33
C ALA A 609 14.63 5.33 -19.20
N GLY A 610 15.38 5.08 -18.15
CA GLY A 610 15.49 6.02 -17.04
C GLY A 610 16.73 5.80 -16.20
N TYR A 611 17.19 6.90 -15.65
CA TYR A 611 18.21 6.93 -14.64
C TYR A 611 17.75 7.83 -13.49
N PHE A 612 17.88 7.34 -12.27
CA PHE A 612 17.59 8.15 -11.10
C PHE A 612 18.45 7.75 -9.90
N THR A 613 18.66 8.71 -9.03
CA THR A 613 19.28 8.52 -7.74
C THR A 613 18.22 8.56 -6.64
N ARG A 614 18.46 7.87 -5.54
CA ARG A 614 17.62 7.89 -4.35
C ARG A 614 18.48 8.16 -3.13
N ALA A 615 18.02 9.04 -2.25
CA ALA A 615 18.62 9.21 -0.94
C ALA A 615 18.50 7.92 -0.11
N PRO A 616 19.48 7.59 0.73
CA PRO A 616 19.34 6.51 1.68
C PRO A 616 18.17 6.80 2.63
N PHE A 617 17.44 5.79 3.05
CA PHE A 617 16.37 5.98 4.02
C PHE A 617 16.92 6.51 5.36
N PHE A 618 16.09 7.24 6.09
CA PHE A 618 16.40 7.77 7.41
C PHE A 618 17.04 6.70 8.33
N ASN A 619 16.47 5.49 8.35
CA ASN A 619 16.98 4.37 9.16
C ASN A 619 18.36 3.86 8.74
N SER A 620 18.80 4.10 7.51
CA SER A 620 20.14 3.76 7.04
C SER A 620 21.15 4.84 7.40
N VAL A 621 20.69 6.10 7.48
CA VAL A 621 21.53 7.24 7.90
C VAL A 621 21.76 7.23 9.41
N PHE A 622 20.74 6.87 10.18
CA PHE A 622 20.83 6.75 11.64
C PHE A 622 20.66 5.27 12.08
N ALA A 623 21.50 4.40 11.52
CA ALA A 623 21.39 2.95 11.70
C ALA A 623 21.57 2.51 13.17
N SER A 624 22.37 3.21 13.95
CA SER A 624 22.61 2.95 15.37
C SER A 624 21.48 3.43 16.30
N ASN A 625 20.39 4.03 15.80
CA ASN A 625 19.33 4.68 16.59
C ASN A 625 19.84 5.73 17.60
N THR A 626 20.93 6.41 17.27
CA THR A 626 21.50 7.52 18.03
C THR A 626 21.60 8.76 17.15
N ALA A 627 21.93 9.90 17.74
CA ALA A 627 22.13 11.14 16.99
C ALA A 627 23.43 11.18 16.14
N ALA A 628 24.18 10.07 16.10
CA ALA A 628 25.35 9.93 15.24
C ALA A 628 24.92 9.41 13.86
N PRO A 629 25.02 10.21 12.78
CA PRO A 629 24.76 9.70 11.45
C PRO A 629 25.90 8.76 11.02
N GLU A 630 25.56 7.72 10.26
CA GLU A 630 26.52 6.89 9.56
C GLU A 630 27.32 7.74 8.57
N LYS A 631 28.63 7.45 8.47
CA LYS A 631 29.50 8.16 7.54
C LYS A 631 29.38 7.56 6.14
N ASP A 632 29.38 8.43 5.14
CA ASP A 632 29.50 8.06 3.73
C ASP A 632 28.42 7.08 3.23
N VAL A 633 27.17 7.21 3.71
CA VAL A 633 26.05 6.40 3.18
C VAL A 633 25.79 6.84 1.74
N PRO A 634 25.93 5.92 0.75
CA PRO A 634 25.84 6.30 -0.66
C PRO A 634 24.41 6.59 -1.10
N TYR A 635 24.27 7.39 -2.17
CA TYR A 635 23.03 7.43 -2.94
C TYR A 635 22.86 6.11 -3.67
N GLU A 636 21.67 5.56 -3.63
CA GLU A 636 21.31 4.46 -4.50
C GLU A 636 21.16 4.98 -5.95
N LYS A 637 21.61 4.20 -6.93
CA LYS A 637 21.58 4.55 -8.35
C LYS A 637 20.84 3.49 -9.14
N ILE A 638 19.85 3.89 -9.87
CA ILE A 638 18.99 2.98 -10.60
C ILE A 638 19.00 3.31 -12.09
N THR A 639 19.34 2.32 -12.91
CA THR A 639 19.24 2.38 -14.38
C THR A 639 18.23 1.34 -14.83
N THR A 640 17.28 1.71 -15.71
CA THR A 640 16.27 0.77 -16.18
C THR A 640 15.96 0.97 -17.66
N PHE A 641 15.68 -0.15 -18.34
CA PHE A 641 15.25 -0.20 -19.73
C PHE A 641 14.07 -1.14 -19.88
N GLU A 642 13.11 -0.75 -20.70
CA GLU A 642 11.93 -1.57 -21.02
C GLU A 642 11.66 -1.54 -22.51
N LEU A 643 11.23 -2.68 -23.03
CA LEU A 643 10.75 -2.84 -24.41
C LEU A 643 9.44 -3.60 -24.36
N GLY A 644 8.41 -3.07 -25.01
CA GLY A 644 7.11 -3.71 -25.01
C GLY A 644 6.44 -3.71 -26.38
N TYR A 645 5.52 -4.68 -26.54
CA TYR A 645 4.67 -4.84 -27.72
C TYR A 645 3.23 -5.02 -27.29
N GLY A 646 2.33 -4.30 -27.93
CA GLY A 646 0.90 -4.39 -27.74
C GLY A 646 0.18 -4.83 -29.01
N PHE A 647 -0.76 -5.76 -28.85
CA PHE A 647 -1.72 -6.15 -29.88
C PHE A 647 -3.13 -6.07 -29.30
N SER A 648 -4.05 -5.40 -29.99
CA SER A 648 -5.43 -5.24 -29.54
C SER A 648 -6.42 -5.28 -30.68
N THR A 649 -7.49 -6.03 -30.46
CA THR A 649 -8.70 -6.07 -31.27
C THR A 649 -9.92 -6.02 -30.33
N GLU A 650 -11.13 -6.02 -30.85
CA GLU A 650 -12.35 -6.10 -30.01
C GLU A 650 -12.40 -7.36 -29.14
N GLN A 651 -11.84 -8.48 -29.59
CA GLN A 651 -11.91 -9.75 -28.88
C GLN A 651 -10.60 -10.14 -28.18
N VAL A 652 -9.47 -9.66 -28.63
CA VAL A 652 -8.14 -10.10 -28.16
C VAL A 652 -7.31 -8.89 -27.78
N ASN A 653 -6.74 -8.92 -26.58
CA ASN A 653 -5.73 -7.98 -26.15
C ASN A 653 -4.50 -8.73 -25.65
N ILE A 654 -3.31 -8.39 -26.15
CA ILE A 654 -2.03 -8.99 -25.75
C ILE A 654 -1.04 -7.88 -25.46
N ALA A 655 -0.37 -7.95 -24.32
CA ALA A 655 0.74 -7.10 -23.94
C ALA A 655 1.95 -7.97 -23.58
N LEU A 656 3.05 -7.76 -24.28
CA LEU A 656 4.35 -8.40 -24.00
C LEU A 656 5.34 -7.32 -23.60
N ASN A 657 6.08 -7.53 -22.53
CA ASN A 657 7.06 -6.58 -22.01
C ASN A 657 8.33 -7.32 -21.56
N GLY A 658 9.50 -6.78 -21.94
CA GLY A 658 10.80 -7.16 -21.40
C GLY A 658 11.39 -5.99 -20.62
N TYR A 659 12.05 -6.28 -19.49
CA TYR A 659 12.67 -5.26 -18.65
C TYR A 659 14.06 -5.66 -18.17
N TYR A 660 14.88 -4.65 -17.92
CA TYR A 660 16.18 -4.76 -17.28
C TYR A 660 16.37 -3.58 -16.33
N THR A 661 16.61 -3.86 -15.07
CA THR A 661 16.89 -2.84 -14.03
C THR A 661 18.17 -3.20 -13.30
N GLN A 662 19.13 -2.30 -13.31
CA GLN A 662 20.34 -2.35 -12.50
C GLN A 662 20.15 -1.41 -11.30
N TRP A 663 20.37 -1.92 -10.10
CA TRP A 663 20.28 -1.19 -8.86
C TRP A 663 21.62 -1.26 -8.14
N MET A 664 22.24 -0.11 -7.93
CA MET A 664 23.59 0.02 -7.38
C MET A 664 23.55 0.78 -6.07
N ASP A 665 24.53 0.48 -5.21
CA ASP A 665 24.77 1.15 -3.93
C ASP A 665 23.54 1.08 -2.97
N LYS A 666 22.74 0.02 -3.03
CA LYS A 666 21.61 -0.13 -2.12
C LYS A 666 22.05 -0.21 -0.67
N SER A 667 21.36 0.53 0.19
CA SER A 667 21.49 0.44 1.64
C SER A 667 20.33 -0.35 2.24
N LEU A 668 20.64 -1.31 3.14
CA LEU A 668 19.66 -2.19 3.74
C LEU A 668 19.97 -2.40 5.21
N ARG A 669 19.08 -1.95 6.10
CA ARG A 669 19.16 -2.27 7.52
C ARG A 669 18.43 -3.58 7.80
N ARG A 670 19.12 -4.57 8.33
CA ARG A 670 18.58 -5.89 8.71
C ARG A 670 18.62 -6.08 10.22
N LYS A 671 17.51 -6.54 10.78
CA LYS A 671 17.49 -7.06 12.16
C LYS A 671 17.90 -8.52 12.12
N ILE A 672 18.89 -8.88 12.93
CA ILE A 672 19.48 -10.20 13.02
C ILE A 672 19.40 -10.65 14.48
N GLY A 673 18.40 -11.47 14.82
CA GLY A 673 18.10 -11.79 16.22
C GLY A 673 17.68 -10.52 17.00
N GLN A 674 18.46 -10.16 17.99
CA GLN A 674 18.31 -8.88 18.74
C GLN A 674 19.24 -7.77 18.21
N GLU A 675 20.14 -8.07 17.31
CA GLU A 675 21.16 -7.20 16.77
C GLU A 675 20.72 -6.55 15.46
N TYR A 676 21.49 -5.60 14.94
CA TYR A 676 21.24 -4.97 13.65
C TYR A 676 22.51 -4.98 12.80
N ALA A 677 22.33 -5.23 11.51
CA ALA A 677 23.35 -5.01 10.50
C ALA A 677 22.92 -3.89 9.57
N ASN A 678 23.81 -2.95 9.28
CA ASN A 678 23.64 -1.98 8.21
C ASN A 678 24.49 -2.42 7.04
N LEU A 679 23.81 -2.90 5.98
CA LEU A 679 24.41 -3.37 4.76
C LEU A 679 24.38 -2.23 3.76
N THR A 680 25.54 -1.79 3.25
CA THR A 680 25.64 -0.69 2.28
C THR A 680 26.43 -1.15 1.06
N GLY A 681 26.14 -0.55 -0.11
CA GLY A 681 26.84 -0.89 -1.34
C GLY A 681 26.38 -2.21 -1.99
N LEU A 682 25.15 -2.64 -1.73
CA LEU A 682 24.54 -3.81 -2.38
C LEU A 682 24.15 -3.48 -3.81
N ASP A 683 24.65 -4.24 -4.76
CA ASP A 683 24.21 -4.17 -6.17
C ASP A 683 23.29 -5.33 -6.52
N ALA A 684 22.26 -5.05 -7.32
CA ALA A 684 21.34 -6.06 -7.82
C ALA A 684 20.98 -5.82 -9.29
N VAL A 685 20.68 -6.90 -10.00
CA VAL A 685 20.10 -6.88 -11.33
C VAL A 685 18.77 -7.59 -11.33
N HIS A 686 17.74 -6.92 -11.84
CA HIS A 686 16.39 -7.46 -12.02
C HIS A 686 16.04 -7.40 -13.50
N MET A 687 15.88 -8.55 -14.14
CA MET A 687 15.46 -8.64 -15.54
C MET A 687 14.39 -9.70 -15.73
N GLY A 688 13.58 -9.56 -16.77
CA GLY A 688 12.54 -10.55 -17.04
C GLY A 688 11.64 -10.19 -18.19
N VAL A 689 10.67 -11.06 -18.42
CA VAL A 689 9.63 -10.94 -19.43
C VAL A 689 8.27 -11.11 -18.82
N GLU A 690 7.28 -10.35 -19.30
CA GLU A 690 5.90 -10.32 -18.83
C GLU A 690 4.96 -10.44 -20.03
N LEU A 691 3.97 -11.31 -19.95
CA LEU A 691 2.90 -11.47 -20.92
C LEU A 691 1.56 -11.31 -20.21
N GLU A 692 0.68 -10.51 -20.76
CA GLU A 692 -0.72 -10.41 -20.35
C GLU A 692 -1.60 -10.56 -21.59
N ALA A 693 -2.61 -11.42 -21.52
CA ALA A 693 -3.53 -11.67 -22.63
C ALA A 693 -4.96 -11.73 -22.11
N THR A 694 -5.87 -11.10 -22.85
CA THR A 694 -7.31 -11.17 -22.59
C THR A 694 -8.01 -11.60 -23.87
N TYR A 695 -8.94 -12.54 -23.75
CA TYR A 695 -9.76 -13.05 -24.86
C TYR A 695 -11.23 -13.04 -24.49
N ARG A 696 -12.05 -12.35 -25.28
CA ARG A 696 -13.50 -12.22 -25.15
C ARG A 696 -14.18 -12.72 -26.41
N PRO A 697 -14.36 -14.05 -26.56
CA PRO A 697 -15.01 -14.62 -27.74
C PRO A 697 -16.47 -14.18 -27.89
N VAL A 698 -17.15 -14.01 -26.75
CA VAL A 698 -18.52 -13.50 -26.62
C VAL A 698 -18.61 -12.57 -25.41
N LYS A 699 -19.63 -11.71 -25.39
CA LYS A 699 -19.80 -10.68 -24.33
C LYS A 699 -19.95 -11.26 -22.92
N SER A 700 -20.50 -12.46 -22.80
CA SER A 700 -20.75 -13.14 -21.52
C SER A 700 -19.55 -13.98 -21.02
N PHE A 701 -18.44 -14.05 -21.76
CA PHE A 701 -17.29 -14.87 -21.39
C PHE A 701 -15.97 -14.12 -21.60
N GLU A 702 -15.16 -14.06 -20.56
CA GLU A 702 -13.79 -13.52 -20.58
C GLU A 702 -12.80 -14.58 -20.09
N LEU A 703 -11.72 -14.75 -20.84
CA LEU A 703 -10.54 -15.49 -20.42
C LEU A 703 -9.36 -14.52 -20.36
N LYS A 704 -8.67 -14.47 -19.20
CA LYS A 704 -7.49 -13.65 -18.99
C LYS A 704 -6.33 -14.54 -18.55
N GLY A 705 -5.20 -14.43 -19.22
CA GLY A 705 -3.96 -15.10 -18.88
C GLY A 705 -2.85 -14.10 -18.59
N MET A 706 -2.01 -14.41 -17.63
CA MET A 706 -0.74 -13.72 -17.42
C MET A 706 0.38 -14.73 -17.19
N PHE A 707 1.57 -14.36 -17.61
CA PHE A 707 2.81 -15.10 -17.39
C PHE A 707 3.95 -14.11 -17.16
N SER A 708 4.79 -14.37 -16.18
CA SER A 708 6.00 -13.59 -15.93
C SER A 708 7.14 -14.49 -15.50
N LEU A 709 8.31 -14.26 -16.09
CA LEU A 709 9.55 -14.94 -15.73
C LEU A 709 10.64 -13.89 -15.49
N GLY A 710 11.15 -13.86 -14.24
CA GLY A 710 12.25 -13.02 -13.80
C GLY A 710 13.55 -13.80 -13.60
N ASP A 711 14.65 -13.08 -13.56
CA ASP A 711 15.97 -13.48 -13.04
C ASP A 711 16.51 -12.29 -12.22
N TRP A 712 16.40 -12.39 -10.90
CA TRP A 712 16.74 -11.31 -9.97
C TRP A 712 17.84 -11.79 -9.02
N LYS A 713 19.00 -11.12 -9.05
CA LYS A 713 20.19 -11.54 -8.31
C LYS A 713 20.95 -10.37 -7.72
N TRP A 714 21.50 -10.59 -6.56
CA TRP A 714 22.57 -9.79 -5.99
C TRP A 714 23.84 -9.95 -6.83
N LYS A 715 24.66 -8.92 -6.93
CA LYS A 715 25.82 -8.92 -7.82
C LYS A 715 27.16 -8.90 -7.11
N ASP A 716 27.19 -8.47 -5.86
CA ASP A 716 28.41 -8.34 -5.10
C ASP A 716 28.32 -9.00 -3.73
N ASP A 717 29.47 -9.40 -3.22
CA ASP A 717 29.68 -9.67 -1.83
C ASP A 717 29.81 -8.36 -1.06
N ILE A 718 29.43 -8.33 0.21
CA ILE A 718 29.37 -7.10 0.98
C ILE A 718 30.15 -7.19 2.29
N HIS A 719 30.68 -6.04 2.69
CA HIS A 719 31.15 -5.80 4.06
C HIS A 719 30.05 -5.16 4.89
N PHE A 720 29.83 -5.61 6.12
CA PHE A 720 28.84 -5.02 7.01
C PHE A 720 29.30 -5.02 8.47
N THR A 721 28.85 -4.03 9.24
CA THR A 721 29.07 -3.94 10.69
C THR A 721 27.81 -4.41 11.41
N MET A 722 27.99 -5.27 12.42
CA MET A 722 26.92 -5.64 13.34
C MET A 722 26.99 -4.78 14.60
N TYR A 723 25.82 -4.44 15.13
CA TYR A 723 25.62 -3.65 16.34
C TYR A 723 24.79 -4.46 17.35
N ASP A 724 25.15 -4.38 18.64
CA ASP A 724 24.38 -4.96 19.74
C ASP A 724 23.10 -4.18 20.04
N GLU A 725 22.28 -4.64 21.00
CA GLU A 725 21.06 -3.93 21.42
C GLU A 725 21.33 -2.52 21.98
N ALA A 726 22.54 -2.26 22.47
CA ALA A 726 22.99 -0.96 22.95
C ALA A 726 23.65 -0.11 21.84
N ASN A 727 23.58 -0.58 20.59
CA ASN A 727 24.16 0.07 19.39
C ASN A 727 25.68 0.22 19.40
N ASN A 728 26.41 -0.65 20.13
CA ASN A 728 27.85 -0.74 20.01
C ASN A 728 28.23 -1.68 18.86
N PRO A 729 29.26 -1.36 18.06
CA PRO A 729 29.74 -2.27 17.03
C PRO A 729 30.37 -3.50 17.67
N ILE A 730 29.88 -4.69 17.28
CA ILE A 730 30.37 -5.99 17.81
C ILE A 730 31.28 -6.71 16.85
N GLY A 731 31.36 -6.28 15.59
CA GLY A 731 32.25 -6.82 14.59
C GLY A 731 31.92 -6.37 13.18
N THR A 732 32.89 -6.53 12.30
CA THR A 732 32.75 -6.36 10.86
C THR A 732 32.91 -7.71 10.18
N TYR A 733 32.02 -8.01 9.24
CA TYR A 733 31.91 -9.31 8.58
C TYR A 733 31.80 -9.14 7.07
N ASP A 734 32.23 -10.16 6.33
CA ASP A 734 31.92 -10.32 4.92
C ASP A 734 30.68 -11.20 4.77
N ALA A 735 29.76 -10.85 3.87
CA ALA A 735 28.70 -11.75 3.46
C ALA A 735 28.80 -12.06 1.97
N TYR A 736 28.80 -13.35 1.64
CA TYR A 736 28.95 -13.87 0.30
C TYR A 736 27.58 -13.93 -0.39
N LEU A 737 27.26 -12.89 -1.17
CA LEU A 737 25.95 -12.71 -1.82
C LEU A 737 26.00 -12.70 -3.35
N LYS A 738 27.19 -12.71 -3.93
CA LYS A 738 27.36 -12.66 -5.38
C LYS A 738 26.59 -13.78 -6.07
N ASP A 739 25.71 -13.38 -7.03
CA ASP A 739 24.82 -14.21 -7.83
C ASP A 739 23.74 -14.99 -7.05
N VAL A 740 23.55 -14.72 -5.76
CA VAL A 740 22.44 -15.24 -4.95
C VAL A 740 21.13 -14.60 -5.42
N HIS A 741 20.07 -15.39 -5.58
CA HIS A 741 18.76 -14.90 -5.99
C HIS A 741 18.11 -14.02 -4.91
N VAL A 742 17.39 -12.99 -5.35
CA VAL A 742 16.55 -12.17 -4.47
C VAL A 742 15.43 -13.04 -3.91
N GLY A 743 15.31 -13.07 -2.59
CA GLY A 743 14.41 -13.95 -1.88
C GLY A 743 12.99 -13.36 -1.68
N ASN A 744 12.11 -14.24 -1.19
CA ASN A 744 10.73 -13.92 -0.83
C ASN A 744 9.93 -13.21 -1.93
N SER A 745 10.22 -13.54 -3.18
CA SER A 745 9.49 -13.04 -4.35
C SER A 745 9.57 -14.05 -5.48
N ALA A 746 8.46 -14.66 -5.83
CA ALA A 746 8.44 -15.67 -6.88
C ALA A 746 8.84 -15.07 -8.24
N GLN A 747 9.93 -15.57 -8.82
CA GLN A 747 10.47 -15.12 -10.11
C GLN A 747 9.70 -15.69 -11.30
N LEU A 748 8.89 -16.73 -11.08
CA LEU A 748 7.93 -17.26 -12.04
C LEU A 748 6.54 -17.09 -11.47
N THR A 749 5.71 -16.25 -12.10
CA THR A 749 4.31 -16.10 -11.76
C THR A 749 3.45 -16.33 -13.00
N SER A 750 2.35 -17.06 -12.86
CA SER A 750 1.36 -17.17 -13.91
C SER A 750 -0.04 -17.27 -13.35
N ALA A 751 -1.01 -16.75 -14.08
CA ALA A 751 -2.41 -16.89 -13.72
C ALA A 751 -3.29 -17.10 -14.96
N LEU A 752 -4.33 -17.90 -14.80
CA LEU A 752 -5.39 -18.07 -15.78
C LEU A 752 -6.71 -17.81 -15.08
N SER A 753 -7.42 -16.78 -15.53
CA SER A 753 -8.72 -16.35 -14.98
C SER A 753 -9.80 -16.54 -16.04
N ALA A 754 -10.90 -17.21 -15.70
CA ALA A 754 -12.08 -17.30 -16.52
C ALA A 754 -13.26 -16.66 -15.79
N SER A 755 -14.08 -15.90 -16.49
CA SER A 755 -15.33 -15.40 -15.97
C SER A 755 -16.46 -15.60 -16.99
N TRP A 756 -17.62 -16.03 -16.50
CA TRP A 756 -18.78 -16.35 -17.31
C TRP A 756 -20.08 -15.85 -16.68
N GLU A 757 -20.88 -15.15 -17.46
CA GLU A 757 -22.22 -14.70 -17.11
C GLU A 757 -23.25 -15.48 -17.94
N PRO A 758 -23.69 -16.69 -17.49
CA PRO A 758 -24.60 -17.55 -18.24
C PRO A 758 -25.97 -16.91 -18.44
N PHE A 759 -26.41 -16.07 -17.53
CA PHE A 759 -27.60 -15.25 -17.64
C PHE A 759 -27.43 -13.95 -16.86
N LYS A 760 -28.16 -12.92 -17.25
CA LYS A 760 -28.01 -11.55 -16.73
C LYS A 760 -27.98 -11.51 -15.20
N GLY A 761 -26.91 -10.92 -14.67
CA GLY A 761 -26.70 -10.71 -13.25
C GLY A 761 -26.09 -11.89 -12.49
N PHE A 762 -25.97 -13.08 -13.07
CA PHE A 762 -25.31 -14.23 -12.44
C PHE A 762 -23.95 -14.48 -13.09
N LYS A 763 -22.89 -14.32 -12.34
CA LYS A 763 -21.52 -14.47 -12.80
C LYS A 763 -20.75 -15.48 -11.97
N ILE A 764 -20.00 -16.32 -12.65
CA ILE A 764 -19.07 -17.30 -12.07
C ILE A 764 -17.65 -16.92 -12.53
N SER A 765 -16.69 -17.00 -11.63
CA SER A 765 -15.27 -16.81 -11.94
C SER A 765 -14.42 -17.92 -11.35
N ALA A 766 -13.36 -18.28 -12.04
CA ALA A 766 -12.35 -19.21 -11.59
C ALA A 766 -10.96 -18.63 -11.93
N ASP A 767 -10.06 -18.68 -10.95
CA ASP A 767 -8.69 -18.22 -11.12
C ASP A 767 -7.73 -19.35 -10.71
N TYR A 768 -6.82 -19.73 -11.59
CA TYR A 768 -5.68 -20.57 -11.26
C TYR A 768 -4.44 -19.67 -11.18
N ASN A 769 -3.76 -19.65 -10.04
CA ASN A 769 -2.54 -18.89 -9.81
C ASN A 769 -1.40 -19.89 -9.55
N PHE A 770 -0.27 -19.71 -10.23
CA PHE A 770 0.93 -20.54 -10.07
C PHE A 770 2.14 -19.66 -9.75
N PHE A 771 2.94 -20.09 -8.78
CA PHE A 771 4.14 -19.43 -8.30
C PHE A 771 5.30 -20.41 -8.23
N GLY A 772 6.41 -20.03 -8.83
CA GLY A 772 7.61 -20.85 -8.87
C GLY A 772 8.89 -20.03 -8.83
N LYS A 773 10.04 -20.70 -8.75
CA LYS A 773 11.34 -20.05 -8.61
C LYS A 773 11.34 -19.00 -7.49
N ASN A 774 10.74 -19.33 -6.35
CA ASN A 774 10.83 -18.53 -5.13
C ASN A 774 12.00 -19.01 -4.30
N TYR A 775 12.75 -18.11 -3.70
CA TYR A 775 13.92 -18.40 -2.88
C TYR A 775 13.74 -17.81 -1.49
N ALA A 776 14.35 -18.46 -0.48
CA ALA A 776 14.39 -17.91 0.87
C ALA A 776 15.16 -16.59 0.89
N ASP A 777 14.72 -15.64 1.72
CA ASP A 777 15.47 -14.38 1.90
C ASP A 777 16.76 -14.65 2.67
N PHE A 778 17.86 -14.09 2.20
CA PHE A 778 19.16 -14.31 2.83
C PHE A 778 19.23 -13.73 4.24
N ASP A 779 19.95 -14.40 5.12
CA ASP A 779 20.41 -13.87 6.38
C ASP A 779 21.92 -13.61 6.29
N PRO A 780 22.41 -12.39 6.49
CA PRO A 780 23.83 -12.09 6.38
C PRO A 780 24.71 -12.93 7.31
N GLN A 781 24.23 -13.28 8.52
CA GLN A 781 24.98 -14.12 9.46
C GLN A 781 25.20 -15.55 8.95
N ASN A 782 24.30 -16.07 8.15
CA ASN A 782 24.39 -17.42 7.59
C ASN A 782 25.23 -17.47 6.32
N ARG A 783 25.91 -16.37 5.95
CA ARG A 783 26.70 -16.22 4.72
C ARG A 783 28.07 -15.60 4.97
N VAL A 784 28.60 -15.71 6.20
CA VAL A 784 29.89 -15.14 6.58
C VAL A 784 31.08 -16.08 6.33
N ASN A 785 30.84 -17.32 5.93
CA ASN A 785 31.91 -18.26 5.61
C ASN A 785 32.22 -18.23 4.12
N GLU A 786 33.50 -18.29 3.74
CA GLU A 786 33.91 -18.37 2.33
C GLU A 786 33.30 -19.61 1.63
N ALA A 787 32.96 -20.65 2.38
CA ALA A 787 32.28 -21.83 1.86
C ALA A 787 30.87 -21.58 1.35
N ASP A 788 30.25 -20.46 1.76
CA ASP A 788 28.91 -20.05 1.33
C ASP A 788 28.95 -19.33 -0.04
N ALA A 789 30.14 -18.98 -0.52
CA ALA A 789 30.32 -18.29 -1.80
C ALA A 789 29.79 -19.12 -2.97
N GLY A 790 28.91 -18.52 -3.76
CA GLY A 790 28.30 -19.18 -4.92
C GLY A 790 27.20 -20.19 -4.59
N ILE A 791 26.86 -20.41 -3.31
CA ILE A 791 25.72 -21.21 -2.91
C ILE A 791 24.47 -20.33 -2.90
N ASP A 792 23.43 -20.75 -3.60
CA ASP A 792 22.16 -20.02 -3.65
C ASP A 792 21.37 -20.21 -2.34
N SER A 793 20.46 -19.27 -2.06
CA SER A 793 19.47 -19.46 -1.00
C SER A 793 18.55 -20.65 -1.31
N TRP A 794 18.03 -21.30 -0.27
CA TRP A 794 17.10 -22.40 -0.47
C TRP A 794 15.94 -22.02 -1.40
N LYS A 795 15.78 -22.80 -2.48
CA LYS A 795 14.65 -22.65 -3.39
C LYS A 795 13.40 -23.32 -2.81
N LEU A 796 12.34 -22.55 -2.60
CA LEU A 796 11.06 -23.04 -2.11
C LEU A 796 10.37 -23.93 -3.14
N PRO A 797 9.55 -24.90 -2.71
CA PRO A 797 8.69 -25.68 -3.61
C PRO A 797 7.76 -24.77 -4.41
N ASP A 798 7.64 -25.05 -5.71
CA ASP A 798 6.66 -24.39 -6.58
C ASP A 798 5.24 -24.83 -6.18
N TYR A 799 4.23 -23.93 -6.32
CA TYR A 799 2.85 -24.25 -5.97
C TYR A 799 1.83 -23.53 -6.86
N GLY A 800 0.60 -24.06 -6.84
CA GLY A 800 -0.53 -23.43 -7.50
C GLY A 800 -1.79 -23.50 -6.66
N THR A 801 -2.65 -22.48 -6.76
CA THR A 801 -3.93 -22.39 -6.07
C THR A 801 -5.07 -22.13 -7.04
N ILE A 802 -6.26 -22.65 -6.73
CA ILE A 802 -7.50 -22.40 -7.47
C ILE A 802 -8.44 -21.61 -6.58
N ASP A 803 -8.91 -20.45 -7.08
CA ASP A 803 -9.90 -19.63 -6.42
C ASP A 803 -11.19 -19.64 -7.25
N LEU A 804 -12.36 -19.78 -6.60
CA LEU A 804 -13.66 -19.71 -7.23
C LEU A 804 -14.48 -18.56 -6.66
N GLY A 805 -15.16 -17.82 -7.53
CA GLY A 805 -16.07 -16.75 -7.16
C GLY A 805 -17.43 -16.88 -7.84
N MET A 806 -18.47 -16.50 -7.14
CA MET A 806 -19.84 -16.44 -7.66
C MET A 806 -20.52 -15.20 -7.14
N ASN A 807 -21.19 -14.48 -8.00
CA ASN A 807 -22.07 -13.40 -7.58
C ASN A 807 -23.40 -13.42 -8.35
N TYR A 808 -24.45 -13.00 -7.66
CA TYR A 808 -25.77 -12.87 -8.26
C TYR A 808 -26.38 -11.51 -7.92
N ARG A 809 -26.65 -10.72 -8.94
CA ARG A 809 -27.22 -9.38 -8.87
C ARG A 809 -28.68 -9.41 -9.32
N PHE A 810 -29.58 -8.94 -8.46
CA PHE A 810 -31.02 -8.89 -8.78
C PHE A 810 -31.69 -7.65 -8.16
N ASN A 811 -32.78 -7.21 -8.75
CA ASN A 811 -33.57 -6.10 -8.24
C ASN A 811 -34.61 -6.62 -7.25
N ILE A 812 -34.64 -6.02 -6.04
CA ILE A 812 -35.70 -6.27 -5.05
C ILE A 812 -36.92 -5.40 -5.42
N THR A 813 -36.65 -4.13 -5.74
CA THR A 813 -37.62 -3.17 -6.26
C THR A 813 -37.01 -2.42 -7.45
N LYS A 814 -37.70 -1.44 -7.99
CA LYS A 814 -37.13 -0.57 -9.05
C LYS A 814 -35.93 0.24 -8.57
N ASP A 815 -35.94 0.61 -7.28
CA ASP A 815 -34.92 1.50 -6.68
C ASP A 815 -33.95 0.76 -5.76
N ILE A 816 -34.21 -0.54 -5.46
CA ILE A 816 -33.39 -1.34 -4.55
C ILE A 816 -32.84 -2.56 -5.27
N ARG A 817 -31.55 -2.70 -5.28
CA ARG A 817 -30.81 -3.84 -5.84
C ARG A 817 -30.12 -4.62 -4.73
N ALA A 818 -30.05 -5.93 -4.88
CA ALA A 818 -29.25 -6.81 -4.03
C ALA A 818 -28.18 -7.54 -4.83
N ILE A 819 -27.09 -7.84 -4.15
CA ILE A 819 -25.98 -8.66 -4.67
C ILE A 819 -25.62 -9.69 -3.60
N VAL A 820 -25.59 -10.95 -3.98
CA VAL A 820 -25.04 -12.05 -3.17
C VAL A 820 -23.67 -12.38 -3.72
N TYR A 821 -22.66 -12.50 -2.85
CA TYR A 821 -21.30 -12.91 -3.18
C TYR A 821 -20.97 -14.22 -2.46
N SER A 822 -20.20 -15.07 -3.11
CA SER A 822 -19.58 -16.25 -2.50
C SER A 822 -18.22 -16.49 -3.13
N ASN A 823 -17.21 -16.67 -2.29
CA ASN A 823 -15.85 -16.92 -2.73
C ASN A 823 -15.23 -18.08 -1.95
N VAL A 824 -14.46 -18.91 -2.64
CA VAL A 824 -13.62 -19.94 -2.05
C VAL A 824 -12.20 -19.75 -2.61
N TYR A 825 -11.24 -19.57 -1.74
CA TYR A 825 -9.84 -19.39 -2.11
C TYR A 825 -9.06 -20.64 -1.75
N ASN A 826 -8.05 -20.97 -2.56
CA ASN A 826 -7.29 -22.21 -2.46
C ASN A 826 -8.21 -23.44 -2.32
N LEU A 827 -9.12 -23.62 -3.28
CA LEU A 827 -10.13 -24.68 -3.30
C LEU A 827 -9.55 -26.09 -3.11
N THR A 828 -8.36 -26.33 -3.63
CA THR A 828 -7.65 -27.63 -3.56
C THR A 828 -6.97 -27.86 -2.22
N ASN A 829 -7.04 -26.90 -1.29
CA ASN A 829 -6.31 -26.91 -0.02
C ASN A 829 -4.82 -27.21 -0.19
N THR A 830 -4.23 -26.62 -1.23
CA THR A 830 -2.79 -26.74 -1.49
C THR A 830 -2.01 -26.17 -0.32
N GLU A 831 -1.18 -27.01 0.32
CA GLU A 831 -0.24 -26.58 1.33
C GLU A 831 1.01 -26.05 0.64
N TYR A 832 1.43 -24.85 1.02
CA TYR A 832 2.58 -24.17 0.40
C TYR A 832 3.31 -23.26 1.38
N ILE A 833 4.61 -23.07 1.12
CA ILE A 833 5.45 -22.13 1.86
C ILE A 833 5.37 -20.78 1.13
N ALA A 834 4.85 -19.78 1.84
CA ALA A 834 4.67 -18.44 1.31
C ALA A 834 5.96 -17.62 1.38
N ASP A 835 6.66 -17.70 2.50
CA ASP A 835 7.88 -16.94 2.82
C ASP A 835 8.87 -17.81 3.57
N ALA A 836 10.17 -17.57 3.37
CA ALA A 836 11.22 -18.26 4.08
C ALA A 836 12.42 -17.35 4.35
N LYS A 837 13.08 -17.57 5.47
CA LYS A 837 14.40 -17.04 5.82
C LYS A 837 15.42 -18.16 5.65
N ASP A 838 16.48 -17.88 4.92
CA ASP A 838 17.51 -18.86 4.61
C ASP A 838 18.29 -19.27 5.87
N GLY A 839 18.55 -20.56 6.00
CA GLY A 839 19.25 -21.13 7.15
C GLY A 839 20.74 -21.32 6.89
N THR A 840 21.45 -21.84 7.90
CA THR A 840 22.91 -22.03 7.88
C THR A 840 23.42 -23.04 6.85
N ASN A 841 22.55 -23.94 6.37
CA ASN A 841 22.92 -24.95 5.36
C ASN A 841 22.30 -24.63 3.99
N HIS A 842 21.61 -23.50 3.84
CA HIS A 842 20.88 -23.12 2.62
C HIS A 842 19.91 -24.21 2.14
N ASP A 843 19.23 -24.88 3.09
CA ASP A 843 18.32 -25.98 2.86
C ASP A 843 17.02 -25.86 3.68
N TRP A 844 16.04 -26.72 3.36
CA TRP A 844 14.74 -26.74 4.01
C TRP A 844 14.76 -27.12 5.50
N LYS A 845 15.84 -27.77 5.98
CA LYS A 845 15.97 -28.24 7.37
C LYS A 845 16.36 -27.11 8.31
N THR A 846 17.14 -26.16 7.80
CA THR A 846 17.66 -25.03 8.55
C THR A 846 16.91 -23.72 8.27
N ALA A 847 16.08 -23.68 7.23
CA ALA A 847 15.25 -22.52 6.91
C ALA A 847 14.09 -22.38 7.89
N LEU A 848 13.77 -21.13 8.21
CA LEU A 848 12.53 -20.74 8.91
C LEU A 848 11.49 -20.31 7.90
N VAL A 849 10.22 -20.71 8.08
CA VAL A 849 9.17 -20.49 7.08
C VAL A 849 7.88 -19.93 7.66
N TYR A 850 7.09 -19.28 6.78
CA TYR A 850 5.65 -19.12 6.95
C TYR A 850 4.91 -19.97 5.92
N TYR A 851 3.96 -20.77 6.38
CA TYR A 851 3.01 -21.43 5.50
C TYR A 851 1.93 -20.47 5.06
N GLY A 852 1.52 -20.59 3.79
CA GLY A 852 0.35 -19.91 3.25
C GLY A 852 -0.96 -20.49 3.80
N PHE A 853 -2.07 -19.80 3.49
CA PHE A 853 -3.38 -20.26 3.95
C PHE A 853 -3.88 -21.44 3.11
N GLY A 854 -4.45 -22.43 3.77
CA GLY A 854 -5.26 -23.47 3.15
C GLY A 854 -6.58 -22.91 2.59
N THR A 855 -7.56 -23.77 2.41
CA THR A 855 -8.88 -23.33 1.91
C THR A 855 -9.54 -22.36 2.87
N THR A 856 -9.89 -21.17 2.33
CA THR A 856 -10.71 -20.18 3.03
C THR A 856 -11.95 -19.85 2.17
N TRP A 857 -13.02 -19.39 2.82
CA TRP A 857 -14.24 -19.00 2.12
C TRP A 857 -14.88 -17.76 2.73
N SER A 858 -15.66 -17.08 1.94
CA SER A 858 -16.51 -15.98 2.39
C SER A 858 -17.83 -15.95 1.63
N ALA A 859 -18.87 -15.45 2.30
CA ALA A 859 -20.15 -15.12 1.69
C ALA A 859 -20.60 -13.74 2.13
N GLY A 860 -21.24 -13.00 1.24
CA GLY A 860 -21.67 -11.63 1.52
C GLY A 860 -22.98 -11.27 0.85
N PHE A 861 -23.68 -10.34 1.45
CA PHE A 861 -24.93 -9.76 0.94
C PHE A 861 -24.83 -8.25 0.95
N LYS A 862 -25.07 -7.62 -0.19
CA LYS A 862 -25.05 -6.17 -0.36
C LYS A 862 -26.41 -5.70 -0.85
N VAL A 863 -26.93 -4.66 -0.22
CA VAL A 863 -28.13 -3.92 -0.70
C VAL A 863 -27.67 -2.54 -1.15
N ILE A 864 -28.17 -2.10 -2.30
CA ILE A 864 -27.89 -0.77 -2.89
C ILE A 864 -29.25 -0.09 -3.10
N PHE A 865 -29.38 1.18 -2.65
CA PHE A 865 -30.64 1.93 -2.66
C PHE A 865 -30.42 3.40 -2.99
#